data_2c649c6cb1b419c1e0cf3e4c9fa77128
#
_entry.id   2c649c6cb1b419c1e0cf3e4c9fa77128
#
_cell.length_a   1.000
_cell.length_b   1.000
_cell.length_c   1.000
_cell.angle_alpha   90.00
_cell.angle_beta   90.00
_cell.angle_gamma   90.00
#
_symmetry.space_group_name_H-M   'P 1'
#
loop_
_entity.id
_entity.type
_entity.pdbx_description
1 polymer ?
#
loop_
_entity_poly.entity_id
_entity_poly.type
_entity_poly.pdbx_seq_one_letter_code
_entity_poly.pdbx_strand_id
1 'polypeptide(L)'
;MDLQNIKGLTTHQAQELLKKYGTNEIKEEKKFTLIKAFLSQFNNFLILLLIAAAIISFFVGETLDAIFIIAIVILNAFFGLYQEYQAEKSLKSLKKMTKTMVRVIRDGKEQEIDSRFLVPGDIIHLEEGSKIPADGELIYGINLEVNEAMLTGESLPVVKNLNNENLVFAGTIVTRGRGYVKITSTGSNTRFGKIARTLQNIKETKTPLQEKLENFTKQIGLIGITASIIVFFLSFVKEKNTLESFIFAISLAVAAVPEGLPAVMTIILSIGVERMAKKKTIVRKLNAIETMGSLTLIATDKTGTLTTNQMRVRKIWVDEKEYDISSPPTGNNHPFSLILLNSVLCSTASLVKKVDHGDEFDVIGDTTEGALLIMAHHQGLFYEQERNNWQIEEEIPFSAITKRMTIKVKSQKSKVKSNFVFSKGAPESILEICNFYQLGNEVKKLTPVKKQQIEKEFEKFAQKGLRMIAFSYKIPDKSSKKLEENQIFLGFVGIADPVRAEVKQAVEKAKKAGIKVVMITGDNELTAEAVAIETGIIKKGEDIINGKILREYTDEQLLEILPKTKVFARTYPEDKYRIVKLYQQLGEIVAVTGDGVNDALALKQAEVGVAMGKTGTDVAKDTAHIIITDDNFATLVEAIEQGRNIFVHIKNAIKYLLSCNIGEIIYILTALIFNLPVPTPLQLLYINIATDGLPAISLAFAPNDKEIINKPPRRSLNILDKIDYHYIFIIGILTTILAVLSLFIKNSTTVLFSTIIFIQQFVLIDIFLSHRHIIPNFKLLINPIFIVAFLFPFVIHPLILYNPILQQVFKTQPLNFDILFILIFFSSLIIIAIRGVKEFLRM
;
A
#
# COMPACT_ATOMS: atom_id res chain seq x y z
N MET A 1 0.74 -14.06 40.99
CA MET A 1 0.02 -12.78 41.10
C MET A 1 -1.26 -12.94 40.29
N ASP A 2 -2.40 -12.86 40.92
CA ASP A 2 -3.70 -13.01 40.22
C ASP A 2 -3.89 -11.86 39.26
N LEU A 3 -3.98 -12.16 37.98
CA LEU A 3 -4.25 -11.18 36.89
C LEU A 3 -5.57 -10.41 37.11
N GLN A 4 -6.48 -10.94 37.89
CA GLN A 4 -7.76 -10.32 38.29
C GLN A 4 -7.62 -9.05 39.15
N ASN A 5 -6.44 -8.75 39.66
CA ASN A 5 -6.18 -7.59 40.55
C ASN A 5 -5.53 -6.40 39.83
N ILE A 6 -5.27 -6.46 38.54
CA ILE A 6 -4.64 -5.35 37.79
C ILE A 6 -5.74 -4.38 37.32
N LYS A 7 -5.96 -3.28 38.08
CA LYS A 7 -7.03 -2.30 37.77
C LYS A 7 -6.64 -1.25 36.72
N GLY A 8 -5.35 -0.98 36.49
CA GLY A 8 -4.88 0.10 35.61
C GLY A 8 -5.33 1.51 36.08
N LEU A 9 -5.11 2.51 35.21
CA LEU A 9 -5.62 3.86 35.42
C LEU A 9 -7.13 3.93 35.11
N THR A 10 -7.84 4.88 35.76
CA THR A 10 -9.19 5.21 35.28
C THR A 10 -9.10 6.08 34.03
N THR A 11 -10.14 6.04 33.20
CA THR A 11 -10.22 6.88 31.98
C THR A 11 -10.05 8.37 32.34
N HIS A 12 -10.59 8.83 33.45
CA HIS A 12 -10.45 10.23 33.90
C HIS A 12 -9.00 10.56 34.28
N GLN A 13 -8.32 9.71 35.05
CA GLN A 13 -6.90 9.88 35.39
C GLN A 13 -6.02 9.90 34.14
N ALA A 14 -6.28 9.03 33.18
CA ALA A 14 -5.54 9.00 31.92
C ALA A 14 -5.70 10.31 31.13
N GLN A 15 -6.91 10.90 31.11
CA GLN A 15 -7.14 12.20 30.45
C GLN A 15 -6.42 13.37 31.15
N GLU A 16 -6.36 13.39 32.47
CA GLU A 16 -5.61 14.39 33.24
C GLU A 16 -4.10 14.28 32.96
N LEU A 17 -3.58 13.05 32.99
CA LEU A 17 -2.17 12.78 32.68
C LEU A 17 -1.84 13.13 31.24
N LEU A 18 -2.76 12.90 30.28
CA LEU A 18 -2.59 13.30 28.88
C LEU A 18 -2.48 14.83 28.73
N LYS A 19 -3.26 15.60 29.50
CA LYS A 19 -3.11 17.07 29.52
C LYS A 19 -1.76 17.51 30.09
N LYS A 20 -1.26 16.77 31.13
CA LYS A 20 0.01 17.10 31.81
C LYS A 20 1.24 16.71 30.98
N TYR A 21 1.27 15.50 30.40
CA TYR A 21 2.45 14.95 29.72
C TYR A 21 2.39 15.12 28.19
N GLY A 22 1.22 15.41 27.63
CA GLY A 22 1.00 15.48 26.19
C GLY A 22 0.85 14.11 25.54
N THR A 23 0.78 14.09 24.21
CA THR A 23 0.67 12.85 23.42
C THR A 23 1.99 12.07 23.39
N ASN A 24 1.90 10.74 23.31
CA ASN A 24 3.04 9.85 23.16
C ASN A 24 3.57 9.90 21.71
N GLU A 25 4.06 11.08 21.32
CA GLU A 25 4.65 11.36 20.01
C GLU A 25 6.00 12.04 20.18
N ILE A 26 6.94 11.69 19.31
CA ILE A 26 8.20 12.43 19.21
C ILE A 26 7.89 13.66 18.35
N LYS A 27 7.82 14.84 18.97
CA LYS A 27 7.54 16.09 18.27
C LYS A 27 8.62 16.35 17.22
N GLU A 28 8.27 16.30 15.95
CA GLU A 28 9.12 16.81 14.87
C GLU A 28 9.24 18.33 15.03
N GLU A 29 10.41 18.84 15.36
CA GLU A 29 10.64 20.30 15.49
C GLU A 29 10.74 21.03 14.14
N LYS A 30 10.73 20.36 13.02
CA LYS A 30 10.66 21.01 11.70
C LYS A 30 9.27 21.58 11.47
N LYS A 31 8.99 22.71 12.10
CA LYS A 31 7.90 23.59 11.66
C LYS A 31 8.25 24.07 10.25
N PHE A 32 7.40 23.73 9.26
CA PHE A 32 7.40 24.42 7.98
C PHE A 32 7.25 25.91 8.26
N THR A 33 8.37 26.64 8.19
CA THR A 33 8.37 28.07 8.46
C THR A 33 8.15 28.75 7.12
N LEU A 34 6.96 29.35 6.93
CA LEU A 34 6.58 30.05 5.70
C LEU A 34 7.66 31.04 5.24
N ILE A 35 8.30 31.77 6.16
CA ILE A 35 9.38 32.72 5.85
C ILE A 35 10.59 31.97 5.25
N LYS A 36 11.00 30.84 5.82
CA LYS A 36 12.14 30.09 5.29
C LYS A 36 11.84 29.46 3.94
N ALA A 37 10.63 28.96 3.74
CA ALA A 37 10.16 28.43 2.46
C ALA A 37 10.05 29.56 1.40
N PHE A 38 9.59 30.75 1.78
CA PHE A 38 9.58 31.92 0.89
C PHE A 38 11.00 32.34 0.50
N LEU A 39 11.91 32.43 1.46
CA LEU A 39 13.30 32.83 1.18
C LEU A 39 14.04 31.75 0.35
N SER A 40 13.69 30.48 0.49
CA SER A 40 14.28 29.41 -0.32
C SER A 40 13.95 29.52 -1.80
N GLN A 41 12.82 30.15 -2.16
CA GLN A 41 12.47 30.40 -3.56
C GLN A 41 13.49 31.28 -4.26
N PHE A 42 14.10 32.22 -3.56
CA PHE A 42 15.13 33.12 -4.14
C PHE A 42 16.48 32.39 -4.37
N ASN A 43 16.67 31.19 -3.89
CA ASN A 43 17.87 30.40 -4.13
C ASN A 43 17.79 29.59 -5.46
N ASN A 44 16.92 30.01 -6.37
CA ASN A 44 16.81 29.45 -7.71
C ASN A 44 17.67 30.25 -8.68
N PHE A 45 18.44 29.58 -9.51
CA PHE A 45 19.32 30.20 -10.51
C PHE A 45 18.56 31.18 -11.44
N LEU A 46 17.36 30.78 -11.87
CA LEU A 46 16.54 31.60 -12.76
C LEU A 46 16.09 32.91 -12.10
N ILE A 47 15.69 32.86 -10.83
CA ILE A 47 15.32 34.04 -10.06
C ILE A 47 16.52 34.95 -9.87
N LEU A 48 17.70 34.39 -9.62
CA LEU A 48 18.95 35.19 -9.57
C LEU A 48 19.26 35.85 -10.91
N LEU A 49 18.99 35.16 -12.03
CA LEU A 49 19.17 35.72 -13.37
C LEU A 49 18.16 36.85 -13.64
N LEU A 50 16.89 36.70 -13.23
CA LEU A 50 15.88 37.76 -13.34
C LEU A 50 16.23 38.97 -12.45
N ILE A 51 16.74 38.74 -11.24
CA ILE A 51 17.22 39.82 -10.39
C ILE A 51 18.40 40.57 -11.04
N ALA A 52 19.33 39.81 -11.64
CA ALA A 52 20.43 40.44 -12.41
C ALA A 52 19.89 41.27 -13.59
N ALA A 53 18.89 40.76 -14.31
CA ALA A 53 18.23 41.46 -15.39
C ALA A 53 17.56 42.77 -14.89
N ALA A 54 16.86 42.71 -13.75
CA ALA A 54 16.24 43.91 -13.15
C ALA A 54 17.29 44.96 -12.78
N ILE A 55 18.43 44.51 -12.22
CA ILE A 55 19.55 45.43 -11.91
C ILE A 55 20.09 46.08 -13.18
N ILE A 56 20.31 45.31 -14.24
CA ILE A 56 20.79 45.80 -15.53
C ILE A 56 19.79 46.80 -16.12
N SER A 57 18.48 46.45 -16.17
CA SER A 57 17.41 47.36 -16.67
C SER A 57 17.38 48.66 -15.89
N PHE A 58 17.58 48.62 -14.58
CA PHE A 58 17.63 49.83 -13.75
C PHE A 58 18.80 50.73 -14.13
N PHE A 59 20.01 50.21 -14.34
CA PHE A 59 21.17 50.95 -14.71
C PHE A 59 21.11 51.49 -16.15
N VAL A 60 20.36 50.83 -17.05
CA VAL A 60 20.17 51.28 -18.44
C VAL A 60 19.13 52.41 -18.53
N GLY A 61 18.41 52.70 -17.42
CA GLY A 61 17.39 53.74 -17.36
C GLY A 61 15.95 53.22 -17.52
N GLU A 62 15.74 51.93 -17.75
CA GLU A 62 14.40 51.35 -17.82
C GLU A 62 13.87 50.95 -16.43
N THR A 63 13.65 51.96 -15.59
CA THR A 63 13.28 51.78 -14.18
C THR A 63 11.94 51.06 -13.99
N LEU A 64 10.96 51.32 -14.90
CA LEU A 64 9.67 50.62 -14.87
C LEU A 64 9.84 49.12 -15.12
N ASP A 65 10.62 48.72 -16.11
CA ASP A 65 10.88 47.28 -16.40
C ASP A 65 11.57 46.61 -15.21
N ALA A 66 12.55 47.27 -14.58
CA ALA A 66 13.21 46.75 -13.39
C ALA A 66 12.21 46.49 -12.23
N ILE A 67 11.32 47.45 -11.96
CA ILE A 67 10.27 47.34 -10.92
C ILE A 67 9.33 46.16 -11.25
N PHE A 68 8.92 46.03 -12.50
CA PHE A 68 8.02 44.94 -12.91
C PHE A 68 8.67 43.55 -12.83
N ILE A 69 9.93 43.41 -13.25
CA ILE A 69 10.68 42.17 -13.10
C ILE A 69 10.75 41.76 -11.62
N ILE A 70 11.07 42.71 -10.72
CA ILE A 70 11.10 42.46 -9.27
C ILE A 70 9.72 42.05 -8.74
N ALA A 71 8.66 42.78 -9.15
CA ALA A 71 7.29 42.48 -8.74
C ALA A 71 6.89 41.03 -9.10
N ILE A 72 7.31 40.56 -10.27
CA ILE A 72 7.01 39.20 -10.73
C ILE A 72 7.89 38.14 -10.06
N VAL A 73 9.16 38.46 -9.83
CA VAL A 73 10.00 37.57 -9.01
C VAL A 73 9.34 37.34 -7.64
N ILE A 74 8.79 38.37 -7.03
CA ILE A 74 8.06 38.29 -5.77
C ILE A 74 6.77 37.44 -5.96
N LEU A 75 6.01 37.69 -7.02
CA LEU A 75 4.77 36.96 -7.32
C LEU A 75 5.07 35.46 -7.55
N ASN A 76 6.12 35.16 -8.31
CA ASN A 76 6.58 33.77 -8.53
C ASN A 76 7.02 33.10 -7.22
N ALA A 77 7.74 33.84 -6.35
CA ALA A 77 8.11 33.35 -5.04
C ALA A 77 6.89 33.01 -4.15
N PHE A 78 5.82 33.84 -4.22
CA PHE A 78 4.55 33.51 -3.55
C PHE A 78 3.85 32.31 -4.15
N PHE A 79 3.86 32.16 -5.47
CA PHE A 79 3.28 31.01 -6.14
C PHE A 79 4.04 29.72 -5.80
N GLY A 80 5.37 29.74 -5.84
CA GLY A 80 6.21 28.63 -5.40
C GLY A 80 5.99 28.25 -3.93
N LEU A 81 5.89 29.25 -3.05
CA LEU A 81 5.53 29.04 -1.64
C LEU A 81 4.16 28.37 -1.50
N TYR A 82 3.16 28.79 -2.26
CA TYR A 82 1.82 28.18 -2.24
C TYR A 82 1.86 26.71 -2.69
N GLN A 83 2.58 26.41 -3.77
CA GLN A 83 2.77 25.04 -4.26
C GLN A 83 3.48 24.17 -3.22
N GLU A 84 4.57 24.67 -2.61
CA GLU A 84 5.32 23.96 -1.58
C GLU A 84 4.46 23.73 -0.32
N TYR A 85 3.66 24.73 0.08
CA TYR A 85 2.71 24.61 1.19
C TYR A 85 1.64 23.53 0.92
N GLN A 86 1.06 23.48 -0.28
CA GLN A 86 0.09 22.45 -0.65
C GLN A 86 0.70 21.06 -0.67
N ALA A 87 1.92 20.93 -1.19
CA ALA A 87 2.66 19.68 -1.18
C ALA A 87 2.93 19.19 0.25
N GLU A 88 3.41 20.07 1.12
CA GLU A 88 3.68 19.76 2.54
C GLU A 88 2.40 19.38 3.30
N LYS A 89 1.31 20.11 3.08
CA LYS A 89 0.00 19.81 3.67
C LYS A 89 -0.49 18.43 3.27
N SER A 90 -0.33 18.07 2.02
CA SER A 90 -0.72 16.75 1.50
C SER A 90 0.13 15.64 2.12
N LEU A 91 1.44 15.82 2.23
CA LEU A 91 2.34 14.88 2.89
C LEU A 91 2.01 14.69 4.38
N LYS A 92 1.69 15.78 5.09
CA LYS A 92 1.28 15.70 6.51
C LYS A 92 -0.02 14.93 6.71
N SER A 93 -0.98 15.06 5.78
CA SER A 93 -2.23 14.30 5.87
C SER A 93 -2.00 12.78 5.73
N LEU A 94 -1.01 12.38 4.93
CA LEU A 94 -0.63 10.98 4.76
C LEU A 94 0.02 10.38 6.03
N LYS A 95 0.91 11.12 6.68
CA LYS A 95 1.54 10.70 7.95
C LYS A 95 0.51 10.46 9.06
N LYS A 96 -0.65 11.12 9.04
CA LYS A 96 -1.74 10.93 10.01
C LYS A 96 -2.58 9.67 9.81
N MET A 97 -2.48 9.00 8.67
CA MET A 97 -3.27 7.81 8.36
C MET A 97 -2.75 6.51 9.00
N THR A 98 -1.51 6.49 9.47
CA THR A 98 -0.92 5.35 10.18
C THR A 98 -1.14 5.47 11.68
N LYS A 99 -2.16 4.77 12.20
CA LYS A 99 -2.42 4.66 13.64
C LYS A 99 -1.82 3.36 14.14
N THR A 100 -1.04 3.41 15.21
CA THR A 100 -0.58 2.22 15.93
C THR A 100 -1.51 2.01 17.12
N MET A 101 -2.24 0.89 17.12
CA MET A 101 -3.14 0.53 18.21
C MET A 101 -2.38 -0.24 19.27
N VAL A 102 -2.79 -0.11 20.52
CA VAL A 102 -2.19 -0.82 21.67
C VAL A 102 -3.26 -1.24 22.65
N ARG A 103 -3.14 -2.46 23.18
CA ARG A 103 -4.03 -2.95 24.22
C ARG A 103 -3.59 -2.42 25.58
N VAL A 104 -4.50 -1.75 26.28
CA VAL A 104 -4.25 -1.12 27.57
C VAL A 104 -5.32 -1.55 28.58
N ILE A 105 -4.93 -1.70 29.84
CA ILE A 105 -5.89 -1.95 30.93
C ILE A 105 -6.25 -0.60 31.56
N ARG A 106 -7.52 -0.19 31.41
CA ARG A 106 -8.10 0.97 32.07
C ARG A 106 -9.46 0.61 32.64
N ASP A 107 -9.80 1.20 33.77
CA ASP A 107 -11.06 0.93 34.51
C ASP A 107 -11.26 -0.58 34.78
N GLY A 108 -10.15 -1.33 34.95
CA GLY A 108 -10.17 -2.78 35.21
C GLY A 108 -10.53 -3.63 33.98
N LYS A 109 -10.56 -3.04 32.74
CA LYS A 109 -10.88 -3.73 31.51
C LYS A 109 -9.77 -3.52 30.48
N GLU A 110 -9.49 -4.56 29.71
CA GLU A 110 -8.61 -4.46 28.56
C GLU A 110 -9.36 -3.77 27.40
N GLN A 111 -8.75 -2.75 26.80
CA GLN A 111 -9.30 -2.00 25.67
C GLN A 111 -8.18 -1.62 24.71
N GLU A 112 -8.52 -1.46 23.45
CA GLU A 112 -7.58 -1.05 22.41
C GLU A 112 -7.67 0.46 22.21
N ILE A 113 -6.51 1.14 22.33
CA ILE A 113 -6.41 2.59 22.13
C ILE A 113 -5.32 2.92 21.13
N ASP A 114 -5.39 4.10 20.52
CA ASP A 114 -4.29 4.65 19.74
C ASP A 114 -3.10 4.93 20.66
N SER A 115 -1.91 4.41 20.31
CA SER A 115 -0.68 4.52 21.11
C SER A 115 -0.30 5.96 21.43
N ARG A 116 -0.78 6.94 20.67
CA ARG A 116 -0.59 8.37 20.93
C ARG A 116 -1.23 8.85 22.22
N PHE A 117 -2.24 8.15 22.71
CA PHE A 117 -2.95 8.49 23.93
C PHE A 117 -2.48 7.71 25.16
N LEU A 118 -1.34 7.02 25.06
CA LEU A 118 -0.68 6.42 26.20
C LEU A 118 -0.09 7.50 27.11
N VAL A 119 -0.21 7.24 28.41
CA VAL A 119 0.33 8.12 29.46
C VAL A 119 1.16 7.33 30.47
N PRO A 120 2.12 7.97 31.16
CA PRO A 120 2.80 7.32 32.26
C PRO A 120 1.82 6.79 33.32
N GLY A 121 1.98 5.54 33.74
CA GLY A 121 1.07 4.83 34.62
C GLY A 121 0.08 3.88 33.92
N ASP A 122 -0.13 3.98 32.60
CA ASP A 122 -0.91 2.99 31.86
C ASP A 122 -0.25 1.60 31.91
N ILE A 123 -1.08 0.55 31.89
CA ILE A 123 -0.61 -0.82 31.82
C ILE A 123 -0.98 -1.38 30.47
N ILE A 124 0.03 -1.73 29.66
CA ILE A 124 -0.13 -2.29 28.32
C ILE A 124 0.09 -3.79 28.31
N HIS A 125 -0.62 -4.48 27.42
CA HIS A 125 -0.41 -5.89 27.12
C HIS A 125 0.49 -6.02 25.89
N LEU A 126 1.58 -6.77 26.05
CA LEU A 126 2.54 -7.09 24.98
C LEU A 126 2.48 -8.57 24.65
N GLU A 127 2.52 -8.87 23.37
CA GLU A 127 2.59 -10.22 22.82
C GLU A 127 3.63 -10.31 21.70
N GLU A 128 3.99 -11.49 21.27
CA GLU A 128 4.96 -11.72 20.22
C GLU A 128 4.61 -10.91 18.96
N GLY A 129 5.60 -10.19 18.42
CA GLY A 129 5.43 -9.28 17.28
C GLY A 129 4.93 -7.89 17.65
N SER A 130 4.61 -7.60 18.91
CA SER A 130 4.24 -6.25 19.35
C SER A 130 5.45 -5.33 19.35
N LYS A 131 5.26 -4.10 18.85
CA LYS A 131 6.20 -3.01 19.04
C LYS A 131 5.89 -2.29 20.35
N ILE A 132 6.92 -2.08 21.18
CA ILE A 132 6.78 -1.39 22.46
C ILE A 132 6.62 0.11 22.19
N PRO A 133 5.47 0.73 22.52
CA PRO A 133 5.16 2.11 22.11
C PRO A 133 5.74 3.18 23.03
N ALA A 134 6.17 2.81 24.23
CA ALA A 134 6.68 3.72 25.27
C ALA A 134 7.59 2.97 26.23
N ASP A 135 8.43 3.66 26.99
CA ASP A 135 9.28 3.01 28.00
C ASP A 135 8.44 2.57 29.20
N GLY A 136 8.74 1.40 29.76
CA GLY A 136 7.98 0.86 30.87
C GLY A 136 8.72 -0.21 31.66
N GLU A 137 8.06 -0.67 32.73
CA GLU A 137 8.53 -1.74 33.60
C GLU A 137 7.62 -2.96 33.49
N LEU A 138 8.22 -4.13 33.29
CA LEU A 138 7.51 -5.39 33.29
C LEU A 138 6.93 -5.68 34.68
N ILE A 139 5.61 -5.85 34.74
CA ILE A 139 4.90 -6.23 35.98
C ILE A 139 4.49 -7.69 36.01
N TYR A 140 4.39 -8.31 34.81
CA TYR A 140 4.13 -9.73 34.68
C TYR A 140 4.61 -10.18 33.30
N GLY A 141 5.26 -11.33 33.17
CA GLY A 141 5.72 -11.86 31.88
C GLY A 141 5.90 -13.37 31.88
N ILE A 142 5.66 -13.97 30.73
CA ILE A 142 5.90 -15.38 30.46
C ILE A 142 6.84 -15.46 29.27
N ASN A 143 8.08 -15.91 29.49
CA ASN A 143 9.11 -16.07 28.46
C ASN A 143 9.24 -14.86 27.52
N LEU A 144 9.16 -13.64 28.10
CA LEU A 144 9.21 -12.41 27.32
C LEU A 144 10.64 -12.14 26.86
N GLU A 145 10.85 -12.15 25.56
CA GLU A 145 12.10 -11.79 24.89
C GLU A 145 11.88 -10.54 24.03
N VAL A 146 12.79 -9.57 24.15
CA VAL A 146 12.69 -8.28 23.44
C VAL A 146 13.96 -8.03 22.63
N ASN A 147 13.79 -7.71 21.36
CA ASN A 147 14.88 -7.27 20.50
C ASN A 147 15.12 -5.77 20.71
N GLU A 148 16.26 -5.44 21.31
CA GLU A 148 16.68 -4.07 21.63
C GLU A 148 17.75 -3.53 20.66
N ALA A 149 17.98 -4.18 19.52
CA ALA A 149 19.01 -3.81 18.54
C ALA A 149 18.93 -2.34 18.10
N MET A 150 17.75 -1.76 18.04
CA MET A 150 17.57 -0.33 17.70
C MET A 150 18.21 0.63 18.73
N LEU A 151 18.39 0.19 19.96
CA LEU A 151 18.92 1.00 21.07
C LEU A 151 20.35 0.63 21.42
N THR A 152 20.67 -0.66 21.38
CA THR A 152 21.97 -1.21 21.84
C THR A 152 22.93 -1.55 20.70
N GLY A 153 22.40 -1.78 19.50
CA GLY A 153 23.15 -2.30 18.37
C GLY A 153 23.36 -3.82 18.41
N GLU A 154 22.99 -4.50 19.49
CA GLU A 154 23.12 -5.93 19.65
C GLU A 154 21.90 -6.67 19.07
N SER A 155 22.14 -7.64 18.18
CA SER A 155 21.07 -8.35 17.46
C SER A 155 20.39 -9.45 18.25
N LEU A 156 20.97 -9.89 19.37
CA LEU A 156 20.41 -10.95 20.19
C LEU A 156 19.25 -10.41 21.06
N PRO A 157 18.10 -11.09 21.11
CA PRO A 157 17.01 -10.70 21.99
C PRO A 157 17.39 -10.83 23.47
N VAL A 158 16.90 -9.90 24.27
CA VAL A 158 17.10 -9.86 25.73
C VAL A 158 15.92 -10.50 26.41
N VAL A 159 16.16 -11.49 27.27
CA VAL A 159 15.10 -12.11 28.09
C VAL A 159 14.73 -11.16 29.21
N LYS A 160 13.45 -10.75 29.27
CA LYS A 160 12.93 -9.88 30.32
C LYS A 160 12.36 -10.67 31.48
N ASN A 161 12.75 -10.29 32.69
CA ASN A 161 12.27 -10.91 33.94
C ASN A 161 12.10 -9.86 35.01
N LEU A 162 11.31 -10.19 36.05
CA LEU A 162 10.91 -9.25 37.11
C LEU A 162 12.07 -8.87 38.06
N ASN A 163 13.15 -9.64 38.09
CA ASN A 163 14.19 -9.48 39.11
C ASN A 163 15.39 -8.63 38.67
N ASN A 164 15.86 -8.80 37.43
CA ASN A 164 17.09 -8.14 36.95
C ASN A 164 16.94 -7.34 35.66
N GLU A 165 16.01 -7.72 34.77
CA GLU A 165 15.83 -7.14 33.44
C GLU A 165 14.33 -6.82 33.19
N ASN A 166 13.76 -5.93 34.03
CA ASN A 166 12.35 -5.59 34.00
C ASN A 166 12.01 -4.39 33.07
N LEU A 167 13.03 -3.65 32.59
CA LEU A 167 12.80 -2.47 31.76
C LEU A 167 12.59 -2.86 30.32
N VAL A 168 11.58 -2.26 29.70
CA VAL A 168 11.33 -2.33 28.26
C VAL A 168 11.31 -0.92 27.67
N PHE A 169 11.71 -0.78 26.41
CA PHE A 169 11.98 0.52 25.80
C PHE A 169 11.16 0.75 24.53
N ALA A 170 10.73 2.00 24.35
CA ALA A 170 10.03 2.44 23.13
C ALA A 170 10.83 2.11 21.86
N GLY A 171 10.14 1.62 20.85
CA GLY A 171 10.74 1.29 19.55
C GLY A 171 11.28 -0.12 19.44
N THR A 172 11.46 -0.84 20.57
CA THR A 172 11.90 -2.24 20.59
C THR A 172 10.74 -3.21 20.30
N ILE A 173 11.05 -4.48 20.04
CA ILE A 173 10.10 -5.44 19.50
C ILE A 173 10.11 -6.71 20.34
N VAL A 174 8.91 -7.20 20.69
CA VAL A 174 8.74 -8.50 21.36
C VAL A 174 8.98 -9.62 20.34
N THR A 175 10.02 -10.43 20.53
CA THR A 175 10.37 -11.55 19.65
C THR A 175 9.78 -12.86 20.11
N ARG A 176 9.44 -12.98 21.41
CA ARG A 176 8.84 -14.18 21.98
C ARG A 176 8.14 -13.88 23.29
N GLY A 177 7.09 -14.64 23.59
CA GLY A 177 6.36 -14.57 24.87
C GLY A 177 5.33 -13.45 24.94
N ARG A 178 4.88 -13.17 26.17
CA ARG A 178 3.89 -12.15 26.46
C ARG A 178 4.09 -11.54 27.83
N GLY A 179 3.60 -10.31 28.03
CA GLY A 179 3.71 -9.67 29.32
C GLY A 179 2.83 -8.43 29.49
N TYR A 180 2.69 -7.99 30.74
CA TYR A 180 2.07 -6.72 31.09
C TYR A 180 3.14 -5.74 31.55
N VAL A 181 3.11 -4.54 31.01
CA VAL A 181 4.12 -3.50 31.22
C VAL A 181 3.44 -2.24 31.70
N LYS A 182 3.93 -1.66 32.79
CA LYS A 182 3.51 -0.35 33.31
C LYS A 182 4.36 0.73 32.64
N ILE A 183 3.73 1.65 31.93
CA ILE A 183 4.41 2.74 31.25
C ILE A 183 5.02 3.73 32.26
N THR A 184 6.29 4.06 32.06
CA THR A 184 7.04 5.02 32.91
C THR A 184 7.31 6.34 32.18
N SER A 185 7.58 6.29 30.85
CA SER A 185 7.89 7.47 30.04
C SER A 185 7.28 7.39 28.67
N THR A 186 6.81 8.54 28.13
CA THR A 186 6.16 8.63 26.82
C THR A 186 6.83 9.66 25.91
N GLY A 187 6.69 9.50 24.60
CA GLY A 187 7.09 10.45 23.56
C GLY A 187 8.56 10.84 23.60
N SER A 188 8.82 12.13 23.61
CA SER A 188 10.18 12.68 23.63
C SER A 188 10.98 12.37 24.91
N ASN A 189 10.33 11.89 25.99
CA ASN A 189 10.96 11.56 27.25
C ASN A 189 11.44 10.10 27.31
N THR A 190 11.04 9.24 26.35
CA THR A 190 11.54 7.88 26.21
C THR A 190 13.03 7.86 25.85
N ARG A 191 13.70 6.74 26.09
CA ARG A 191 15.10 6.55 25.70
C ARG A 191 15.29 6.73 24.19
N PHE A 192 14.40 6.15 23.41
CA PHE A 192 14.34 6.34 21.94
C PHE A 192 14.05 7.80 21.57
N GLY A 193 13.13 8.49 22.26
CA GLY A 193 12.80 9.89 22.03
C GLY A 193 13.99 10.83 22.23
N LYS A 194 14.83 10.58 23.23
CA LYS A 194 16.07 11.34 23.47
C LYS A 194 17.08 11.14 22.34
N ILE A 195 17.25 9.90 21.84
CA ILE A 195 18.13 9.59 20.68
C ILE A 195 17.56 10.24 19.42
N ALA A 196 16.26 10.14 19.18
CA ALA A 196 15.59 10.72 18.03
C ALA A 196 15.76 12.25 17.94
N ARG A 197 15.72 12.96 19.04
CA ARG A 197 16.05 14.40 19.08
C ARG A 197 17.45 14.71 18.58
N THR A 198 18.42 13.89 18.88
CA THR A 198 19.80 14.06 18.39
C THR A 198 19.92 13.78 16.90
N LEU A 199 19.08 12.89 16.36
CA LEU A 199 19.06 12.47 14.95
C LEU A 199 18.16 13.33 14.07
N GLN A 200 17.39 14.28 14.61
CA GLN A 200 16.46 15.15 13.86
C GLN A 200 17.09 16.00 12.75
N ASN A 201 18.42 16.09 12.72
CA ASN A 201 19.16 16.79 11.66
C ASN A 201 19.47 15.95 10.41
N ILE A 202 19.07 14.67 10.39
CA ILE A 202 19.23 13.82 9.20
C ILE A 202 18.15 14.18 8.20
N LYS A 203 18.57 14.67 7.03
CA LYS A 203 17.67 15.00 5.91
C LYS A 203 16.92 13.72 5.46
N GLU A 204 15.62 13.84 5.25
CA GLU A 204 14.85 12.76 4.60
C GLU A 204 15.50 12.41 3.26
N THR A 205 15.71 11.12 3.02
CA THR A 205 16.24 10.62 1.74
C THR A 205 15.17 10.81 0.67
N LYS A 206 15.56 11.45 -0.45
CA LYS A 206 14.69 11.61 -1.62
C LYS A 206 14.35 10.26 -2.21
N THR A 207 13.17 10.13 -2.82
CA THR A 207 12.82 8.91 -3.57
C THR A 207 13.66 8.82 -4.84
N PRO A 208 13.90 7.60 -5.38
CA PRO A 208 14.64 7.42 -6.64
C PRO A 208 14.03 8.23 -7.79
N LEU A 209 12.69 8.35 -7.84
CA LEU A 209 12.00 9.19 -8.83
C LEU A 209 12.32 10.67 -8.63
N GLN A 210 12.29 11.15 -7.39
CA GLN A 210 12.63 12.54 -7.08
C GLN A 210 14.08 12.87 -7.44
N GLU A 211 15.02 11.96 -7.18
CA GLU A 211 16.43 12.12 -7.57
C GLU A 211 16.60 12.14 -9.10
N LYS A 212 15.93 11.21 -9.80
CA LYS A 212 15.95 11.19 -11.28
C LYS A 212 15.36 12.44 -11.89
N LEU A 213 14.24 12.93 -11.34
CA LEU A 213 13.61 14.16 -11.80
C LEU A 213 14.49 15.39 -11.52
N GLU A 214 15.10 15.47 -10.35
CA GLU A 214 16.03 16.55 -10.03
C GLU A 214 17.24 16.55 -10.99
N ASN A 215 17.80 15.37 -11.25
CA ASN A 215 18.89 15.24 -12.21
C ASN A 215 18.45 15.59 -13.62
N PHE A 216 17.25 15.17 -14.02
CA PHE A 216 16.66 15.52 -15.31
C PHE A 216 16.40 17.03 -15.43
N THR A 217 15.84 17.67 -14.42
CA THR A 217 15.63 19.12 -14.38
C THR A 217 16.97 19.87 -14.44
N LYS A 218 18.00 19.39 -13.72
CA LYS A 218 19.36 19.96 -13.80
C LYS A 218 19.95 19.83 -15.21
N GLN A 219 19.77 18.70 -15.88
CA GLN A 219 20.24 18.50 -17.26
C GLN A 219 19.53 19.45 -18.24
N ILE A 220 18.22 19.59 -18.15
CA ILE A 220 17.45 20.53 -18.99
C ILE A 220 17.89 21.97 -18.69
N GLY A 221 18.03 22.32 -17.41
CA GLY A 221 18.51 23.64 -17.01
C GLY A 221 19.90 23.94 -17.57
N LEU A 222 20.84 22.99 -17.52
CA LEU A 222 22.17 23.16 -18.09
C LEU A 222 22.12 23.34 -19.64
N ILE A 223 21.29 22.55 -20.32
CA ILE A 223 21.06 22.71 -21.78
C ILE A 223 20.49 24.08 -22.08
N GLY A 224 19.49 24.52 -21.32
CA GLY A 224 18.87 25.83 -21.46
C GLY A 224 19.85 26.99 -21.26
N ILE A 225 20.67 26.93 -20.21
CA ILE A 225 21.73 27.93 -19.95
C ILE A 225 22.74 27.96 -21.09
N THR A 226 23.21 26.80 -21.52
CA THR A 226 24.18 26.72 -22.62
C THR A 226 23.59 27.29 -23.92
N ALA A 227 22.34 26.94 -24.25
CA ALA A 227 21.63 27.50 -25.38
C ALA A 227 21.45 29.02 -25.25
N SER A 228 21.12 29.52 -24.05
CA SER A 228 20.99 30.98 -23.80
C SER A 228 22.28 31.74 -24.02
N ILE A 229 23.40 31.18 -23.58
CA ILE A 229 24.73 31.78 -23.83
C ILE A 229 25.04 31.83 -25.33
N ILE A 230 24.75 30.73 -26.07
CA ILE A 230 24.95 30.69 -27.53
C ILE A 230 24.04 31.71 -28.20
N VAL A 231 22.76 31.78 -27.81
CA VAL A 231 21.82 32.76 -28.37
C VAL A 231 22.24 34.20 -28.08
N PHE A 232 22.79 34.47 -26.90
CA PHE A 232 23.34 35.79 -26.56
C PHE A 232 24.42 36.19 -27.56
N PHE A 233 25.42 35.35 -27.79
CA PHE A 233 26.50 35.66 -28.70
C PHE A 233 26.04 35.75 -30.15
N LEU A 234 25.15 34.87 -30.60
CA LEU A 234 24.62 34.90 -31.96
C LEU A 234 23.80 36.17 -32.22
N SER A 235 22.93 36.54 -31.28
CA SER A 235 22.13 37.79 -31.34
C SER A 235 23.03 39.01 -31.31
N PHE A 236 24.03 39.03 -30.43
CA PHE A 236 24.98 40.16 -30.32
C PHE A 236 25.77 40.39 -31.60
N VAL A 237 26.24 39.33 -32.27
CA VAL A 237 26.93 39.40 -33.58
C VAL A 237 26.01 39.90 -34.66
N LYS A 238 24.71 39.52 -34.64
CA LYS A 238 23.72 39.86 -35.65
C LYS A 238 23.24 41.33 -35.50
N GLU A 239 22.83 41.70 -34.30
CA GLU A 239 22.12 42.97 -34.03
C GLU A 239 23.01 44.07 -33.47
N LYS A 240 24.18 43.72 -32.95
CA LYS A 240 25.14 44.60 -32.28
C LYS A 240 24.56 45.41 -31.12
N ASN A 241 23.37 44.99 -30.62
CA ASN A 241 22.69 45.56 -29.49
C ASN A 241 22.78 44.63 -28.28
N THR A 242 23.53 45.02 -27.28
CA THR A 242 23.77 44.20 -26.08
C THR A 242 22.48 43.93 -25.27
N LEU A 243 21.59 44.90 -25.19
CA LEU A 243 20.35 44.78 -24.40
C LEU A 243 19.37 43.81 -25.05
N GLU A 244 19.14 43.91 -26.36
CA GLU A 244 18.26 43.00 -27.07
C GLU A 244 18.79 41.57 -27.05
N SER A 245 20.12 41.41 -27.27
CA SER A 245 20.76 40.07 -27.16
C SER A 245 20.60 39.46 -25.76
N PHE A 246 20.68 40.30 -24.72
CA PHE A 246 20.48 39.90 -23.36
C PHE A 246 19.00 39.47 -23.08
N ILE A 247 18.03 40.22 -23.61
CA ILE A 247 16.61 39.90 -23.53
C ILE A 247 16.32 38.55 -24.20
N PHE A 248 16.88 38.29 -25.39
CA PHE A 248 16.75 37.00 -26.08
C PHE A 248 17.30 35.85 -25.24
N ALA A 249 18.49 36.00 -24.66
CA ALA A 249 19.13 34.99 -23.85
C ALA A 249 18.34 34.66 -22.59
N ILE A 250 17.84 35.73 -21.90
CA ILE A 250 17.00 35.55 -20.71
C ILE A 250 15.69 34.90 -21.06
N SER A 251 15.02 35.31 -22.15
CA SER A 251 13.79 34.71 -22.61
C SER A 251 13.95 33.21 -22.84
N LEU A 252 15.06 32.82 -23.48
CA LEU A 252 15.35 31.38 -23.70
C LEU A 252 15.62 30.64 -22.39
N ALA A 253 16.35 31.27 -21.44
CA ALA A 253 16.63 30.65 -20.16
C ALA A 253 15.35 30.44 -19.33
N VAL A 254 14.42 31.41 -19.38
CA VAL A 254 13.10 31.28 -18.72
C VAL A 254 12.25 30.21 -19.35
N ALA A 255 12.18 30.16 -20.68
CA ALA A 255 11.43 29.15 -21.44
C ALA A 255 11.96 27.71 -21.22
N ALA A 256 13.26 27.56 -20.93
CA ALA A 256 13.90 26.24 -20.84
C ALA A 256 13.64 25.50 -19.52
N VAL A 257 13.28 26.20 -18.43
CA VAL A 257 13.22 25.61 -17.10
C VAL A 257 11.77 25.33 -16.68
N PRO A 258 11.36 24.05 -16.55
CA PRO A 258 10.01 23.69 -16.06
C PRO A 258 9.95 23.84 -14.53
N GLU A 259 9.73 25.05 -14.04
CA GLU A 259 9.76 25.36 -12.59
C GLU A 259 8.67 24.64 -11.80
N GLY A 260 7.50 24.43 -12.39
CA GLY A 260 6.36 23.79 -11.75
C GLY A 260 6.51 22.27 -11.56
N LEU A 261 7.45 21.62 -12.27
CA LEU A 261 7.54 20.16 -12.35
C LEU A 261 7.66 19.45 -10.99
N PRO A 262 8.56 19.82 -10.06
CA PRO A 262 8.68 19.13 -8.76
C PRO A 262 7.41 19.24 -7.91
N ALA A 263 6.76 20.40 -7.92
CA ALA A 263 5.55 20.65 -7.16
C ALA A 263 4.35 19.87 -7.73
N VAL A 264 4.16 19.90 -9.05
CA VAL A 264 3.11 19.14 -9.77
C VAL A 264 3.25 17.65 -9.48
N MET A 265 4.48 17.12 -9.53
CA MET A 265 4.77 15.72 -9.21
C MET A 265 4.37 15.34 -7.79
N THR A 266 4.74 16.16 -6.81
CA THR A 266 4.40 15.91 -5.40
C THR A 266 2.89 15.92 -5.20
N ILE A 267 2.18 16.83 -5.85
CA ILE A 267 0.71 16.92 -5.78
C ILE A 267 0.07 15.68 -6.43
N ILE A 268 0.55 15.24 -7.61
CA ILE A 268 0.04 14.02 -8.28
C ILE A 268 0.23 12.79 -7.39
N LEU A 269 1.43 12.62 -6.81
CA LEU A 269 1.70 11.53 -5.88
C LEU A 269 0.77 11.58 -4.66
N SER A 270 0.57 12.75 -4.07
CA SER A 270 -0.30 12.92 -2.90
C SER A 270 -1.75 12.55 -3.20
N ILE A 271 -2.29 13.01 -4.34
CA ILE A 271 -3.64 12.64 -4.80
C ILE A 271 -3.73 11.13 -5.06
N GLY A 272 -2.68 10.57 -5.64
CA GLY A 272 -2.57 9.13 -5.88
C GLY A 272 -2.64 8.31 -4.59
N VAL A 273 -1.88 8.71 -3.56
CA VAL A 273 -1.89 8.07 -2.24
C VAL A 273 -3.25 8.19 -1.57
N GLU A 274 -3.90 9.35 -1.64
CA GLU A 274 -5.26 9.52 -1.10
C GLU A 274 -6.26 8.56 -1.78
N ARG A 275 -6.17 8.38 -3.11
CA ARG A 275 -6.99 7.42 -3.84
C ARG A 275 -6.71 5.98 -3.41
N MET A 276 -5.44 5.63 -3.21
CA MET A 276 -5.06 4.30 -2.71
C MET A 276 -5.58 4.07 -1.30
N ALA A 277 -5.50 5.07 -0.41
CA ALA A 277 -6.03 4.97 0.94
C ALA A 277 -7.55 4.75 0.97
N LYS A 278 -8.32 5.45 0.11
CA LYS A 278 -9.76 5.21 -0.09
C LYS A 278 -10.07 3.78 -0.57
N LYS A 279 -9.10 3.13 -1.21
CA LYS A 279 -9.14 1.72 -1.64
C LYS A 279 -8.42 0.79 -0.66
N LYS A 280 -8.40 1.13 0.62
CA LYS A 280 -7.87 0.29 1.70
C LYS A 280 -6.37 -0.02 1.60
N THR A 281 -5.60 0.82 0.90
CA THR A 281 -4.16 0.67 0.73
C THR A 281 -3.45 1.89 1.32
N ILE A 282 -2.76 1.72 2.44
CA ILE A 282 -1.97 2.78 3.08
C ILE A 282 -0.54 2.70 2.57
N VAL A 283 -0.07 3.77 1.94
CA VAL A 283 1.30 3.89 1.47
C VAL A 283 2.15 4.55 2.57
N ARG A 284 3.15 3.85 3.05
CA ARG A 284 4.11 4.36 4.06
C ARG A 284 5.33 5.02 3.42
N LYS A 285 5.79 4.50 2.28
CA LYS A 285 6.93 5.03 1.52
C LYS A 285 6.50 5.38 0.10
N LEU A 286 6.66 6.63 -0.29
CA LEU A 286 6.20 7.13 -1.60
C LEU A 286 6.85 6.44 -2.80
N ASN A 287 8.11 6.00 -2.66
CA ASN A 287 8.81 5.26 -3.71
C ASN A 287 8.12 3.94 -4.09
N ALA A 288 7.37 3.33 -3.15
CA ALA A 288 6.63 2.12 -3.44
C ALA A 288 5.57 2.30 -4.54
N ILE A 289 4.98 3.49 -4.67
CA ILE A 289 3.97 3.78 -5.70
C ILE A 289 4.55 3.63 -7.10
N GLU A 290 5.74 4.19 -7.33
CA GLU A 290 6.45 4.07 -8.60
C GLU A 290 6.76 2.62 -8.92
N THR A 291 7.31 1.92 -7.92
CA THR A 291 7.73 0.53 -8.06
C THR A 291 6.56 -0.42 -8.29
N MET A 292 5.40 -0.14 -7.66
CA MET A 292 4.17 -0.92 -7.91
C MET A 292 3.77 -0.96 -9.37
N GLY A 293 3.96 0.14 -10.09
CA GLY A 293 3.67 0.20 -11.53
C GLY A 293 4.58 -0.71 -12.39
N SER A 294 5.74 -1.08 -11.87
CA SER A 294 6.78 -1.84 -12.55
C SER A 294 6.92 -3.28 -12.06
N LEU A 295 6.07 -3.72 -11.10
CA LEU A 295 6.14 -5.06 -10.53
C LEU A 295 6.00 -6.15 -11.58
N THR A 296 6.91 -7.12 -11.51
CA THR A 296 6.92 -8.31 -12.38
C THR A 296 6.58 -9.59 -11.62
N LEU A 297 6.77 -9.60 -10.29
CA LEU A 297 6.53 -10.76 -9.44
C LEU A 297 5.90 -10.36 -8.11
N ILE A 298 4.93 -11.14 -7.65
CA ILE A 298 4.36 -11.09 -6.30
C ILE A 298 4.70 -12.40 -5.59
N ALA A 299 5.52 -12.33 -4.55
CA ALA A 299 5.77 -13.43 -3.64
C ALA A 299 4.83 -13.29 -2.43
N THR A 300 3.84 -14.17 -2.34
CA THR A 300 2.78 -14.07 -1.33
C THR A 300 2.87 -15.18 -0.30
N ASP A 301 2.67 -14.84 0.97
CA ASP A 301 2.40 -15.85 1.98
C ASP A 301 0.99 -16.42 1.77
N LYS A 302 0.77 -17.63 2.25
CA LYS A 302 -0.53 -18.31 2.22
C LYS A 302 -1.46 -17.72 3.29
N THR A 303 -1.01 -17.79 4.56
CA THR A 303 -1.83 -17.54 5.75
C THR A 303 -2.15 -16.06 5.90
N GLY A 304 -3.41 -15.72 6.18
CA GLY A 304 -3.84 -14.34 6.37
C GLY A 304 -3.91 -13.49 5.11
N THR A 305 -3.20 -13.86 4.03
CA THR A 305 -3.17 -13.15 2.75
C THR A 305 -4.07 -13.79 1.70
N LEU A 306 -3.75 -15.02 1.29
CA LEU A 306 -4.58 -15.78 0.34
C LEU A 306 -5.77 -16.44 1.04
N THR A 307 -5.62 -16.75 2.32
CA THR A 307 -6.63 -17.36 3.17
C THR A 307 -7.14 -16.39 4.24
N THR A 308 -8.21 -16.77 4.91
CA THR A 308 -8.86 -15.90 5.91
C THR A 308 -8.16 -15.87 7.27
N ASN A 309 -7.17 -16.72 7.49
CA ASN A 309 -6.53 -16.98 8.79
C ASN A 309 -7.54 -17.41 9.87
N GLN A 310 -8.59 -18.11 9.46
CA GLN A 310 -9.64 -18.62 10.34
C GLN A 310 -9.89 -20.08 10.00
N MET A 311 -9.54 -20.96 10.91
CA MET A 311 -9.85 -22.38 10.72
C MET A 311 -11.36 -22.59 10.66
N ARG A 312 -11.82 -23.35 9.66
CA ARG A 312 -13.23 -23.71 9.45
C ARG A 312 -13.37 -25.18 9.07
N VAL A 313 -14.42 -25.81 9.55
CA VAL A 313 -14.78 -27.15 9.05
C VAL A 313 -15.29 -27.00 7.63
N ARG A 314 -14.74 -27.77 6.69
CA ARG A 314 -15.07 -27.77 5.25
C ARG A 314 -15.85 -29.02 4.86
N LYS A 315 -15.44 -30.15 5.39
CA LYS A 315 -15.97 -31.46 5.06
C LYS A 315 -16.25 -32.27 6.32
N ILE A 316 -17.25 -33.12 6.24
CA ILE A 316 -17.63 -34.07 7.28
C ILE A 316 -17.69 -35.45 6.67
N TRP A 317 -17.10 -36.43 7.36
CA TRP A 317 -17.27 -37.83 7.04
C TRP A 317 -18.00 -38.51 8.19
N VAL A 318 -19.21 -38.98 7.92
CA VAL A 318 -20.09 -39.67 8.89
C VAL A 318 -21.00 -40.63 8.13
N ASP A 319 -21.40 -41.73 8.75
CA ASP A 319 -22.24 -42.77 8.10
C ASP A 319 -21.67 -43.26 6.76
N GLU A 320 -20.34 -43.43 6.72
CA GLU A 320 -19.61 -43.85 5.51
C GLU A 320 -19.78 -42.92 4.30
N LYS A 321 -20.21 -41.67 4.51
CA LYS A 321 -20.41 -40.67 3.44
C LYS A 321 -19.67 -39.38 3.72
N GLU A 322 -19.17 -38.76 2.67
CA GLU A 322 -18.62 -37.42 2.70
C GLU A 322 -19.74 -36.39 2.48
N TYR A 323 -19.79 -35.36 3.33
CA TYR A 323 -20.71 -34.24 3.22
C TYR A 323 -19.91 -32.92 3.19
N ASP A 324 -20.44 -31.95 2.47
CA ASP A 324 -19.99 -30.58 2.60
C ASP A 324 -20.65 -29.92 3.82
N ILE A 325 -19.92 -29.04 4.52
CA ILE A 325 -20.47 -28.31 5.67
C ILE A 325 -21.69 -27.43 5.31
N SER A 326 -21.80 -27.00 4.06
CA SER A 326 -22.94 -26.24 3.54
C SER A 326 -24.22 -27.06 3.42
N SER A 327 -24.11 -28.40 3.37
CA SER A 327 -25.21 -29.34 3.28
C SER A 327 -24.97 -30.57 4.18
N PRO A 328 -24.93 -30.35 5.50
CA PRO A 328 -24.65 -31.41 6.46
C PRO A 328 -25.82 -32.40 6.54
N PRO A 329 -25.57 -33.60 7.05
CA PRO A 329 -26.65 -34.58 7.27
C PRO A 329 -27.66 -34.03 8.29
N THR A 330 -28.94 -34.25 8.02
CA THR A 330 -30.06 -33.79 8.86
C THR A 330 -30.74 -34.94 9.59
N GLY A 331 -31.15 -34.71 10.85
CA GLY A 331 -31.91 -35.71 11.64
C GLY A 331 -31.50 -35.69 13.13
N ASN A 332 -32.46 -35.65 14.05
CA ASN A 332 -32.19 -35.57 15.49
C ASN A 332 -31.47 -36.78 16.10
N ASN A 333 -31.47 -37.95 15.42
CA ASN A 333 -30.80 -39.17 15.87
C ASN A 333 -29.62 -39.59 14.97
N HIS A 334 -29.17 -38.66 14.12
CA HIS A 334 -28.04 -38.94 13.24
C HIS A 334 -26.71 -38.87 14.02
N PRO A 335 -25.71 -39.71 13.77
CA PRO A 335 -24.40 -39.66 14.43
C PRO A 335 -23.74 -38.27 14.40
N PHE A 336 -24.08 -37.45 13.43
CA PHE A 336 -23.59 -36.06 13.34
C PHE A 336 -24.02 -35.21 14.54
N SER A 337 -25.20 -35.41 15.11
CA SER A 337 -25.64 -34.69 16.33
C SER A 337 -24.72 -34.96 17.53
N LEU A 338 -24.21 -36.23 17.65
CA LEU A 338 -23.21 -36.58 18.65
C LEU A 338 -21.83 -35.96 18.38
N ILE A 339 -21.45 -35.80 17.11
CA ILE A 339 -20.23 -35.05 16.71
C ILE A 339 -20.34 -33.59 17.12
N LEU A 340 -21.50 -32.96 16.87
CA LEU A 340 -21.72 -31.55 17.30
C LEU A 340 -21.64 -31.39 18.82
N LEU A 341 -22.28 -32.28 19.57
CA LEU A 341 -22.26 -32.29 21.03
C LEU A 341 -20.86 -32.53 21.60
N ASN A 342 -20.13 -33.49 21.06
CA ASN A 342 -18.73 -33.74 21.38
C ASN A 342 -17.87 -32.51 21.10
N SER A 343 -18.05 -31.86 19.94
CA SER A 343 -17.33 -30.64 19.54
C SER A 343 -17.50 -29.52 20.57
N VAL A 344 -18.69 -29.38 21.16
CA VAL A 344 -19.00 -28.34 22.13
C VAL A 344 -18.49 -28.68 23.53
N LEU A 345 -18.71 -29.92 23.99
CA LEU A 345 -18.41 -30.31 25.36
C LEU A 345 -16.92 -30.67 25.55
N CYS A 346 -16.33 -31.37 24.60
CA CYS A 346 -14.91 -31.73 24.61
C CYS A 346 -14.03 -30.63 23.99
N SER A 347 -14.15 -29.37 24.46
CA SER A 347 -13.43 -28.23 23.92
C SER A 347 -13.15 -27.19 25.00
N THR A 348 -11.94 -26.63 25.00
CA THR A 348 -11.48 -25.58 25.92
C THR A 348 -11.62 -24.19 25.33
N ALA A 349 -11.78 -24.05 24.02
CA ALA A 349 -11.94 -22.80 23.32
C ALA A 349 -13.28 -22.12 23.65
N SER A 350 -13.35 -20.81 23.38
CA SER A 350 -14.55 -19.97 23.52
C SER A 350 -14.72 -19.07 22.32
N LEU A 351 -15.97 -18.68 22.03
CA LEU A 351 -16.31 -17.78 20.94
C LEU A 351 -16.65 -16.40 21.50
N VAL A 352 -16.15 -15.34 20.85
CA VAL A 352 -16.52 -13.96 21.12
C VAL A 352 -17.17 -13.38 19.88
N LYS A 353 -18.40 -12.87 20.01
CA LYS A 353 -19.11 -12.28 18.88
C LYS A 353 -18.48 -10.95 18.48
N LYS A 354 -18.21 -10.75 17.20
CA LYS A 354 -17.72 -9.47 16.67
C LYS A 354 -18.83 -8.42 16.66
N VAL A 355 -18.52 -7.23 17.21
CA VAL A 355 -19.50 -6.16 17.39
C VAL A 355 -20.02 -5.59 16.07
N ASP A 356 -19.23 -5.63 14.98
CA ASP A 356 -19.53 -4.95 13.72
C ASP A 356 -19.83 -5.86 12.52
N HIS A 357 -19.82 -7.21 12.68
CA HIS A 357 -19.85 -8.15 11.56
C HIS A 357 -20.87 -9.31 11.70
N GLY A 358 -22.05 -9.06 12.21
CA GLY A 358 -23.17 -10.02 12.20
C GLY A 358 -22.90 -11.31 12.99
N ASP A 359 -22.88 -12.47 12.34
CA ASP A 359 -22.64 -13.78 12.96
C ASP A 359 -21.18 -14.26 12.85
N GLU A 360 -20.22 -13.32 12.77
CA GLU A 360 -18.81 -13.65 12.84
C GLU A 360 -18.31 -13.73 14.29
N PHE A 361 -17.44 -14.72 14.57
CA PHE A 361 -16.87 -14.97 15.87
C PHE A 361 -15.35 -14.94 15.83
N ASP A 362 -14.75 -14.34 16.86
CA ASP A 362 -13.36 -14.55 17.20
C ASP A 362 -13.24 -15.73 18.16
N VAL A 363 -12.13 -16.47 18.04
CA VAL A 363 -11.85 -17.65 18.84
C VAL A 363 -10.84 -17.29 19.93
N ILE A 364 -11.17 -17.59 21.18
CA ILE A 364 -10.23 -17.57 22.29
C ILE A 364 -9.83 -19.01 22.58
N GLY A 365 -8.52 -19.31 22.51
CA GLY A 365 -7.99 -20.65 22.66
C GLY A 365 -7.53 -21.27 21.34
N ASP A 366 -7.53 -22.61 21.25
CA ASP A 366 -7.09 -23.33 20.04
C ASP A 366 -8.04 -23.09 18.87
N THR A 367 -7.48 -22.68 17.73
CA THR A 367 -8.25 -22.32 16.54
C THR A 367 -8.94 -23.53 15.88
N THR A 368 -8.41 -24.72 16.08
CA THR A 368 -9.02 -25.98 15.59
C THR A 368 -10.27 -26.29 16.40
N GLU A 369 -10.21 -26.12 17.73
CA GLU A 369 -11.38 -26.22 18.59
C GLU A 369 -12.41 -25.15 18.28
N GLY A 370 -11.96 -23.90 18.05
CA GLY A 370 -12.82 -22.81 17.61
C GLY A 370 -13.60 -23.14 16.32
N ALA A 371 -12.95 -23.79 15.35
CA ALA A 371 -13.63 -24.23 14.12
C ALA A 371 -14.76 -25.22 14.40
N LEU A 372 -14.59 -26.11 15.38
CA LEU A 372 -15.61 -27.06 15.80
C LEU A 372 -16.78 -26.36 16.50
N LEU A 373 -16.50 -25.38 17.36
CA LEU A 373 -17.54 -24.59 18.04
C LEU A 373 -18.35 -23.76 17.04
N ILE A 374 -17.69 -23.17 16.05
CA ILE A 374 -18.36 -22.41 14.98
C ILE A 374 -19.23 -23.33 14.11
N MET A 375 -18.74 -24.53 13.79
CA MET A 375 -19.55 -25.55 13.12
C MET A 375 -20.82 -25.86 13.91
N ALA A 376 -20.69 -26.13 15.20
CA ALA A 376 -21.82 -26.44 16.07
C ALA A 376 -22.81 -25.25 16.15
N HIS A 377 -22.32 -24.02 16.29
CA HIS A 377 -23.14 -22.81 16.34
C HIS A 377 -23.97 -22.63 15.07
N HIS A 378 -23.37 -22.77 13.87
CA HIS A 378 -24.07 -22.68 12.59
C HIS A 378 -25.12 -23.80 12.38
N GLN A 379 -24.97 -24.93 13.09
CA GLN A 379 -25.95 -26.01 13.10
C GLN A 379 -27.01 -25.86 14.23
N GLY A 380 -27.03 -24.71 14.91
CA GLY A 380 -28.04 -24.38 15.94
C GLY A 380 -27.70 -24.95 17.33
N LEU A 381 -26.50 -25.46 17.54
CA LEU A 381 -26.06 -25.94 18.86
C LEU A 381 -25.14 -24.92 19.51
N PHE A 382 -25.69 -24.16 20.45
CA PHE A 382 -25.00 -23.06 21.15
C PHE A 382 -24.17 -23.56 22.33
N TYR A 383 -22.85 -23.39 22.26
CA TYR A 383 -21.92 -23.95 23.21
C TYR A 383 -22.14 -23.52 24.67
N GLU A 384 -22.53 -22.27 24.91
CA GLU A 384 -22.79 -21.77 26.27
C GLU A 384 -24.00 -22.48 26.91
N GLN A 385 -25.07 -22.68 26.12
CA GLN A 385 -26.26 -23.35 26.58
C GLN A 385 -26.00 -24.84 26.86
N GLU A 386 -25.28 -25.51 25.96
CA GLU A 386 -24.98 -26.91 26.10
C GLU A 386 -24.01 -27.18 27.26
N ARG A 387 -22.99 -26.37 27.44
CA ARG A 387 -22.09 -26.50 28.61
C ARG A 387 -22.81 -26.34 29.95
N ASN A 388 -23.87 -25.53 30.00
CA ASN A 388 -24.71 -25.40 31.20
C ASN A 388 -25.68 -26.61 31.38
N ASN A 389 -25.97 -27.36 30.31
CA ASN A 389 -26.86 -28.53 30.35
C ASN A 389 -26.14 -29.83 30.78
N TRP A 390 -24.80 -29.80 30.70
CA TRP A 390 -23.95 -30.96 30.95
C TRP A 390 -22.89 -30.68 32.02
N GLN A 391 -22.71 -31.57 32.96
CA GLN A 391 -21.67 -31.51 33.98
C GLN A 391 -20.52 -32.39 33.60
N ILE A 392 -19.31 -31.88 33.53
CA ILE A 392 -18.08 -32.66 33.36
C ILE A 392 -17.73 -33.28 34.69
N GLU A 393 -17.71 -34.62 34.75
CA GLU A 393 -17.35 -35.40 35.92
C GLU A 393 -15.84 -35.70 35.97
N GLU A 394 -15.23 -35.93 34.81
CA GLU A 394 -13.82 -36.33 34.69
C GLU A 394 -13.28 -35.82 33.32
N GLU A 395 -12.03 -35.39 33.29
CA GLU A 395 -11.38 -34.89 32.07
C GLU A 395 -9.95 -35.46 31.97
N ILE A 396 -9.62 -35.98 30.80
CA ILE A 396 -8.26 -36.28 30.37
C ILE A 396 -7.91 -35.20 29.34
N PRO A 397 -7.07 -34.20 29.71
CA PRO A 397 -6.76 -33.09 28.84
C PRO A 397 -5.96 -33.54 27.60
N PHE A 398 -5.95 -32.70 26.56
CA PHE A 398 -5.18 -32.99 25.35
C PHE A 398 -3.70 -33.15 25.66
N SER A 399 -3.13 -34.21 25.13
CA SER A 399 -1.69 -34.51 25.20
C SER A 399 -1.09 -34.62 23.81
N ALA A 400 0.05 -33.99 23.59
CA ALA A 400 0.81 -34.09 22.34
C ALA A 400 1.30 -35.51 22.04
N ILE A 401 1.42 -36.38 23.11
CA ILE A 401 1.83 -37.79 22.98
C ILE A 401 0.66 -38.62 22.47
N THR A 402 -0.50 -38.54 23.13
CA THR A 402 -1.70 -39.30 22.78
C THR A 402 -2.51 -38.66 21.68
N LYS A 403 -2.31 -37.36 21.39
CA LYS A 403 -3.00 -36.53 20.38
C LYS A 403 -4.53 -36.58 20.48
N ARG A 404 -5.08 -36.77 21.68
CA ARG A 404 -6.51 -36.83 21.96
C ARG A 404 -6.86 -36.20 23.30
N MET A 405 -8.11 -35.79 23.45
CA MET A 405 -8.74 -35.32 24.66
C MET A 405 -10.00 -36.16 24.94
N THR A 406 -10.29 -36.44 26.21
CA THR A 406 -11.44 -37.25 26.61
C THR A 406 -12.13 -36.61 27.80
N ILE A 407 -13.46 -36.57 27.78
CA ILE A 407 -14.27 -36.09 28.89
C ILE A 407 -15.38 -37.06 29.23
N LYS A 408 -15.73 -37.13 30.50
CA LYS A 408 -16.91 -37.84 30.98
C LYS A 408 -17.95 -36.83 31.42
N VAL A 409 -19.15 -36.88 30.85
CA VAL A 409 -20.21 -35.90 31.06
C VAL A 409 -21.50 -36.53 31.51
N LYS A 410 -22.26 -35.77 32.29
CA LYS A 410 -23.57 -36.16 32.80
C LYS A 410 -24.59 -35.10 32.49
N SER A 411 -25.73 -35.48 31.90
CA SER A 411 -26.85 -34.57 31.65
C SER A 411 -27.51 -34.09 32.95
N GLN A 412 -27.74 -32.76 33.00
CA GLN A 412 -28.47 -32.12 34.13
C GLN A 412 -29.98 -31.97 33.84
N LYS A 413 -30.39 -32.03 32.56
CA LYS A 413 -31.77 -31.73 32.12
C LYS A 413 -32.70 -32.95 32.06
N SER A 414 -32.23 -34.20 32.03
CA SER A 414 -33.02 -35.38 31.77
C SER A 414 -33.37 -36.12 33.05
N LYS A 415 -34.67 -36.54 33.18
CA LYS A 415 -35.10 -37.52 34.22
C LYS A 415 -34.40 -38.87 33.99
N VAL A 416 -33.90 -39.13 32.82
CA VAL A 416 -33.02 -40.24 32.46
C VAL A 416 -31.58 -39.73 32.51
N LYS A 417 -30.80 -40.17 33.52
CA LYS A 417 -29.37 -39.83 33.66
C LYS A 417 -28.57 -40.41 32.48
N SER A 418 -28.43 -39.61 31.41
CA SER A 418 -27.59 -39.99 30.27
C SER A 418 -26.15 -39.56 30.58
N ASN A 419 -25.27 -40.52 30.73
CA ASN A 419 -23.85 -40.25 30.86
C ASN A 419 -23.15 -40.64 29.54
N PHE A 420 -22.22 -39.80 29.11
CA PHE A 420 -21.38 -40.09 27.96
C PHE A 420 -19.91 -39.90 28.31
N VAL A 421 -19.09 -40.67 27.65
CA VAL A 421 -17.65 -40.38 27.52
C VAL A 421 -17.42 -39.95 26.08
N PHE A 422 -16.93 -38.76 25.87
CA PHE A 422 -16.61 -38.23 24.57
C PHE A 422 -15.09 -38.14 24.41
N SER A 423 -14.59 -38.57 23.25
CA SER A 423 -13.19 -38.36 22.89
C SER A 423 -13.09 -37.70 21.52
N LYS A 424 -12.13 -36.78 21.36
CA LYS A 424 -11.77 -36.19 20.06
C LYS A 424 -10.25 -36.13 19.92
N GLY A 425 -9.74 -36.19 18.69
CA GLY A 425 -8.30 -36.10 18.46
C GLY A 425 -7.89 -36.49 17.05
N ALA A 426 -6.60 -36.77 16.88
CA ALA A 426 -6.05 -37.25 15.63
C ALA A 426 -6.74 -38.57 15.20
N PRO A 427 -7.09 -38.72 13.92
CA PRO A 427 -7.85 -39.89 13.43
C PRO A 427 -7.28 -41.23 13.86
N GLU A 428 -5.98 -41.39 13.70
CA GLU A 428 -5.27 -42.61 14.08
C GLU A 428 -5.39 -42.91 15.59
N SER A 429 -5.25 -41.86 16.40
CA SER A 429 -5.32 -41.99 17.87
C SER A 429 -6.72 -42.34 18.38
N ILE A 430 -7.77 -41.78 17.74
CA ILE A 430 -9.15 -42.11 18.07
C ILE A 430 -9.49 -43.54 17.65
N LEU A 431 -9.04 -43.98 16.44
CA LEU A 431 -9.26 -45.38 16.00
C LEU A 431 -8.59 -46.44 16.87
N GLU A 432 -7.51 -46.09 17.59
CA GLU A 432 -6.84 -47.00 18.52
C GLU A 432 -7.72 -47.39 19.71
N ILE A 433 -8.54 -46.45 20.23
CA ILE A 433 -9.40 -46.65 21.39
C ILE A 433 -10.79 -47.20 21.03
N CYS A 434 -11.10 -47.33 19.72
CA CYS A 434 -12.40 -47.76 19.20
C CYS A 434 -12.41 -49.24 18.83
N ASN A 435 -13.37 -49.96 19.39
CA ASN A 435 -13.68 -51.35 18.98
C ASN A 435 -15.00 -51.45 18.19
N PHE A 436 -15.74 -50.39 18.13
CA PHE A 436 -17.03 -50.29 17.45
C PHE A 436 -17.09 -49.03 16.60
N TYR A 437 -18.04 -48.96 15.67
CA TYR A 437 -18.36 -47.77 14.88
C TYR A 437 -19.86 -47.61 14.73
N GLN A 438 -20.32 -46.37 14.64
CA GLN A 438 -21.73 -46.02 14.45
C GLN A 438 -22.06 -45.97 12.96
N LEU A 439 -23.17 -46.62 12.56
CA LEU A 439 -23.75 -46.52 11.23
C LEU A 439 -25.26 -46.28 11.35
N GLY A 440 -25.70 -45.06 11.07
CA GLY A 440 -27.05 -44.64 11.40
C GLY A 440 -27.33 -44.82 12.89
N ASN A 441 -28.37 -45.57 13.21
CA ASN A 441 -28.74 -45.90 14.60
C ASN A 441 -28.10 -47.21 15.16
N GLU A 442 -27.30 -47.89 14.34
CA GLU A 442 -26.70 -49.17 14.71
C GLU A 442 -25.23 -49.05 15.12
N VAL A 443 -24.85 -49.71 16.18
CA VAL A 443 -23.44 -49.86 16.61
C VAL A 443 -22.91 -51.20 16.07
N LYS A 444 -21.87 -51.13 15.25
CA LYS A 444 -21.25 -52.29 14.61
C LYS A 444 -19.82 -52.51 15.12
N LYS A 445 -19.34 -53.74 15.11
CA LYS A 445 -17.97 -54.05 15.49
C LYS A 445 -16.98 -53.53 14.46
N LEU A 446 -15.96 -52.84 14.91
CA LEU A 446 -14.89 -52.29 14.06
C LEU A 446 -13.90 -53.41 13.70
N THR A 447 -14.08 -54.01 12.53
CA THR A 447 -13.18 -55.05 12.03
C THR A 447 -11.90 -54.44 11.45
N PRO A 448 -10.77 -55.18 11.34
CA PRO A 448 -9.54 -54.67 10.71
C PRO A 448 -9.74 -54.16 9.28
N VAL A 449 -10.61 -54.87 8.51
CA VAL A 449 -10.95 -54.41 7.14
C VAL A 449 -11.67 -53.07 7.16
N LYS A 450 -12.59 -52.87 8.10
CA LYS A 450 -13.31 -51.61 8.24
C LYS A 450 -12.41 -50.50 8.69
N LYS A 451 -11.50 -50.78 9.62
CA LYS A 451 -10.48 -49.82 10.06
C LYS A 451 -9.63 -49.33 8.87
N GLN A 452 -9.17 -50.25 8.03
CA GLN A 452 -8.40 -49.92 6.83
C GLN A 452 -9.20 -49.10 5.80
N GLN A 453 -10.53 -49.34 5.68
CA GLN A 453 -11.38 -48.53 4.82
C GLN A 453 -11.47 -47.08 5.33
N ILE A 454 -11.64 -46.89 6.65
CA ILE A 454 -11.69 -45.57 7.26
C ILE A 454 -10.34 -44.85 7.10
N GLU A 455 -9.23 -45.56 7.28
CA GLU A 455 -7.88 -44.97 7.09
C GLU A 455 -7.66 -44.47 5.66
N LYS A 456 -8.17 -45.18 4.64
CA LYS A 456 -8.16 -44.71 3.24
C LYS A 456 -8.96 -43.40 3.05
N GLU A 457 -10.07 -43.22 3.77
CA GLU A 457 -10.81 -41.97 3.72
C GLU A 457 -10.02 -40.83 4.40
N PHE A 458 -9.26 -41.10 5.46
CA PHE A 458 -8.33 -40.13 6.03
C PHE A 458 -7.29 -39.67 5.00
N GLU A 459 -6.69 -40.58 4.25
CA GLU A 459 -5.72 -40.25 3.21
C GLU A 459 -6.32 -39.36 2.13
N LYS A 460 -7.57 -39.59 1.71
CA LYS A 460 -8.27 -38.74 0.74
C LYS A 460 -8.49 -37.33 1.25
N PHE A 461 -8.83 -37.17 2.53
CA PHE A 461 -9.00 -35.84 3.13
C PHE A 461 -7.64 -35.16 3.32
N ALA A 462 -6.60 -35.89 3.71
CA ALA A 462 -5.24 -35.37 3.80
C ALA A 462 -4.72 -34.86 2.44
N GLN A 463 -4.99 -35.57 1.35
CA GLN A 463 -4.66 -35.17 -0.02
C GLN A 463 -5.40 -33.88 -0.46
N LYS A 464 -6.55 -33.58 0.16
CA LYS A 464 -7.28 -32.31 -0.04
C LYS A 464 -6.71 -31.19 0.83
N GLY A 465 -5.61 -31.40 1.55
CA GLY A 465 -5.00 -30.41 2.45
C GLY A 465 -5.79 -30.14 3.72
N LEU A 466 -6.73 -31.03 4.09
CA LEU A 466 -7.57 -30.85 5.27
C LEU A 466 -6.89 -31.41 6.53
N ARG A 467 -6.92 -30.65 7.61
CA ARG A 467 -6.58 -31.12 8.96
C ARG A 467 -7.77 -31.87 9.53
N MET A 468 -7.59 -33.10 9.97
CA MET A 468 -8.68 -33.95 10.41
C MET A 468 -8.76 -34.04 11.93
N ILE A 469 -9.98 -33.99 12.45
CA ILE A 469 -10.31 -34.32 13.85
C ILE A 469 -11.37 -35.38 13.83
N ALA A 470 -11.06 -36.51 14.46
CA ALA A 470 -11.98 -37.66 14.63
C ALA A 470 -12.68 -37.60 15.98
N PHE A 471 -13.83 -38.25 16.03
CA PHE A 471 -14.74 -38.27 17.18
C PHE A 471 -15.15 -39.67 17.53
N SER A 472 -15.23 -39.93 18.83
CA SER A 472 -15.79 -41.16 19.37
C SER A 472 -16.57 -40.89 20.65
N TYR A 473 -17.39 -41.84 21.02
CA TYR A 473 -18.13 -41.79 22.27
C TYR A 473 -18.24 -43.19 22.89
N LYS A 474 -18.65 -43.22 24.16
CA LYS A 474 -18.96 -44.45 24.90
C LYS A 474 -20.07 -44.12 25.90
N ILE A 475 -21.00 -45.05 26.10
CA ILE A 475 -21.95 -45.03 27.20
C ILE A 475 -21.30 -45.76 28.37
N PRO A 476 -20.94 -45.08 29.48
CA PRO A 476 -20.22 -45.76 30.56
C PRO A 476 -21.08 -46.84 31.23
N ASP A 477 -20.51 -48.02 31.33
CA ASP A 477 -21.08 -49.14 32.08
C ASP A 477 -20.39 -49.20 33.46
N LYS A 478 -21.13 -49.71 34.49
CA LYS A 478 -20.63 -49.79 35.88
C LYS A 478 -19.36 -50.61 36.03
N SER A 479 -19.02 -51.47 35.05
CA SER A 479 -17.83 -52.36 35.04
C SER A 479 -16.58 -51.76 34.42
N SER A 480 -16.70 -50.61 33.72
CA SER A 480 -15.60 -50.08 32.90
C SER A 480 -14.75 -49.09 33.68
N LYS A 481 -13.54 -49.52 34.09
CA LYS A 481 -12.58 -48.68 34.86
C LYS A 481 -11.80 -47.67 34.02
N LYS A 482 -11.74 -47.79 32.68
CA LYS A 482 -10.97 -46.90 31.80
C LYS A 482 -11.86 -46.18 30.81
N LEU A 483 -11.68 -44.88 30.71
CA LEU A 483 -12.46 -43.99 29.81
C LEU A 483 -12.12 -44.26 28.35
N GLU A 484 -10.86 -44.46 28.06
CA GLU A 484 -10.28 -44.53 26.69
C GLU A 484 -10.19 -45.98 26.13
N GLU A 485 -11.15 -46.83 26.47
CA GLU A 485 -11.21 -48.21 25.94
C GLU A 485 -12.63 -48.53 25.46
N ASN A 486 -12.72 -49.35 24.40
CA ASN A 486 -14.00 -49.83 23.85
C ASN A 486 -14.94 -48.71 23.40
N GLN A 487 -14.40 -47.67 22.81
CA GLN A 487 -15.20 -46.54 22.29
C GLN A 487 -15.85 -46.88 20.95
N ILE A 488 -16.88 -46.12 20.59
CA ILE A 488 -17.62 -46.17 19.34
C ILE A 488 -17.17 -45.02 18.45
N PHE A 489 -16.58 -45.30 17.32
CA PHE A 489 -16.18 -44.32 16.33
C PHE A 489 -17.41 -43.69 15.67
N LEU A 490 -17.51 -42.37 15.66
CA LEU A 490 -18.61 -41.58 15.07
C LEU A 490 -18.32 -41.15 13.64
N GLY A 491 -17.13 -40.65 13.40
CA GLY A 491 -16.73 -39.99 12.15
C GLY A 491 -15.61 -39.01 12.38
N PHE A 492 -15.35 -38.18 11.40
CA PHE A 492 -14.34 -37.15 11.47
C PHE A 492 -14.74 -35.94 10.62
N VAL A 493 -14.13 -34.81 10.91
CA VAL A 493 -14.27 -33.57 10.13
C VAL A 493 -12.93 -33.15 9.55
N GLY A 494 -12.96 -32.54 8.38
CA GLY A 494 -11.83 -31.93 7.72
C GLY A 494 -11.89 -30.40 7.87
N ILE A 495 -10.84 -29.84 8.46
CA ILE A 495 -10.71 -28.43 8.81
C ILE A 495 -9.63 -27.81 7.93
N ALA A 496 -9.87 -26.66 7.39
CA ALA A 496 -8.87 -25.86 6.68
C ALA A 496 -9.09 -24.36 6.90
N ASP A 497 -8.06 -23.58 6.66
CA ASP A 497 -8.16 -22.15 6.51
C ASP A 497 -8.62 -21.84 5.08
N PRO A 498 -9.86 -21.33 4.88
CA PRO A 498 -10.43 -21.18 3.55
C PRO A 498 -9.75 -20.08 2.74
N VAL A 499 -9.58 -20.34 1.45
CA VAL A 499 -9.18 -19.31 0.47
C VAL A 499 -10.26 -18.24 0.39
N ARG A 500 -9.84 -16.97 0.36
CA ARG A 500 -10.76 -15.84 0.15
C ARG A 500 -11.38 -15.91 -1.24
N ALA A 501 -12.67 -15.63 -1.36
CA ALA A 501 -13.44 -15.81 -2.60
C ALA A 501 -12.87 -15.01 -3.80
N GLU A 502 -12.29 -13.84 -3.53
CA GLU A 502 -11.79 -12.91 -4.54
C GLU A 502 -10.40 -13.27 -5.06
N VAL A 503 -9.64 -14.11 -4.34
CA VAL A 503 -8.22 -14.36 -4.63
C VAL A 503 -8.02 -14.98 -6.00
N LYS A 504 -8.84 -15.96 -6.39
CA LYS A 504 -8.72 -16.61 -7.70
C LYS A 504 -8.80 -15.61 -8.85
N GLN A 505 -9.79 -14.71 -8.82
CA GLN A 505 -9.95 -13.67 -9.83
C GLN A 505 -8.78 -12.67 -9.79
N ALA A 506 -8.28 -12.34 -8.59
CA ALA A 506 -7.15 -11.44 -8.44
C ALA A 506 -5.85 -12.05 -8.98
N VAL A 507 -5.60 -13.34 -8.76
CA VAL A 507 -4.46 -14.07 -9.33
C VAL A 507 -4.55 -14.13 -10.86
N GLU A 508 -5.73 -14.37 -11.41
CA GLU A 508 -5.95 -14.33 -12.87
C GLU A 508 -5.70 -12.94 -13.44
N LYS A 509 -6.16 -11.88 -12.75
CA LYS A 509 -5.92 -10.49 -13.12
C LYS A 509 -4.42 -10.14 -13.08
N ALA A 510 -3.71 -10.56 -12.03
CA ALA A 510 -2.25 -10.38 -11.92
C ALA A 510 -1.50 -11.08 -13.06
N LYS A 511 -1.88 -12.32 -13.39
CA LYS A 511 -1.28 -13.06 -14.52
C LYS A 511 -1.53 -12.38 -15.87
N LYS A 512 -2.75 -11.89 -16.13
CA LYS A 512 -3.07 -11.09 -17.33
C LYS A 512 -2.26 -9.80 -17.38
N ALA A 513 -1.96 -9.23 -16.22
CA ALA A 513 -1.09 -8.07 -16.06
C ALA A 513 0.40 -8.36 -16.36
N GLY A 514 0.76 -9.59 -16.69
CA GLY A 514 2.15 -10.02 -16.88
C GLY A 514 2.93 -10.17 -15.59
N ILE A 515 2.25 -10.30 -14.45
CA ILE A 515 2.87 -10.44 -13.12
C ILE A 515 2.85 -11.90 -12.71
N LYS A 516 4.01 -12.45 -12.37
CA LYS A 516 4.12 -13.80 -11.79
C LYS A 516 3.61 -13.78 -10.36
N VAL A 517 2.82 -14.77 -9.97
CA VAL A 517 2.40 -14.96 -8.58
C VAL A 517 3.05 -16.23 -8.06
N VAL A 518 3.82 -16.09 -6.99
CA VAL A 518 4.56 -17.16 -6.33
C VAL A 518 4.09 -17.27 -4.89
N MET A 519 3.76 -18.45 -4.43
CA MET A 519 3.38 -18.71 -3.04
C MET A 519 4.57 -19.27 -2.26
N ILE A 520 4.86 -18.65 -1.09
CA ILE A 520 5.94 -19.08 -0.20
C ILE A 520 5.34 -19.30 1.18
N THR A 521 5.32 -20.53 1.68
CA THR A 521 4.63 -20.88 2.93
C THR A 521 5.44 -21.84 3.81
N GLY A 522 5.26 -21.72 5.13
CA GLY A 522 5.76 -22.71 6.10
C GLY A 522 4.96 -24.01 6.15
N ASP A 523 3.79 -24.07 5.49
CA ASP A 523 2.93 -25.26 5.46
C ASP A 523 3.56 -26.43 4.72
N ASN A 524 3.00 -27.61 4.96
CA ASN A 524 3.38 -28.81 4.22
C ASN A 524 2.96 -28.74 2.74
N GLU A 525 3.58 -29.58 1.92
CA GLU A 525 3.40 -29.60 0.46
C GLU A 525 1.95 -29.83 0.03
N LEU A 526 1.25 -30.77 0.66
CA LEU A 526 -0.13 -31.13 0.30
C LEU A 526 -1.09 -29.96 0.53
N THR A 527 -0.95 -29.28 1.67
CA THR A 527 -1.74 -28.09 1.97
C THR A 527 -1.40 -26.94 1.01
N ALA A 528 -0.11 -26.73 0.74
CA ALA A 528 0.35 -25.72 -0.20
C ALA A 528 -0.16 -25.98 -1.62
N GLU A 529 -0.10 -27.22 -2.08
CA GLU A 529 -0.62 -27.64 -3.39
C GLU A 529 -2.12 -27.37 -3.51
N ALA A 530 -2.89 -27.81 -2.51
CA ALA A 530 -4.34 -27.65 -2.51
C ALA A 530 -4.75 -26.17 -2.63
N VAL A 531 -4.14 -25.28 -1.83
CA VAL A 531 -4.39 -23.83 -1.87
C VAL A 531 -3.92 -23.21 -3.18
N ALA A 532 -2.75 -23.60 -3.69
CA ALA A 532 -2.21 -23.06 -4.94
C ALA A 532 -3.05 -23.45 -6.16
N ILE A 533 -3.66 -24.64 -6.17
CA ILE A 533 -4.61 -25.07 -7.21
C ILE A 533 -5.92 -24.29 -7.06
N GLU A 534 -6.48 -24.18 -5.84
CA GLU A 534 -7.74 -23.48 -5.57
C GLU A 534 -7.65 -22.00 -5.96
N THR A 535 -6.52 -21.35 -5.67
CA THR A 535 -6.24 -19.94 -6.04
C THR A 535 -5.86 -19.77 -7.51
N GLY A 536 -5.59 -20.86 -8.23
CA GLY A 536 -5.17 -20.80 -9.63
C GLY A 536 -3.70 -20.39 -9.84
N ILE A 537 -2.86 -20.38 -8.80
CA ILE A 537 -1.41 -20.11 -8.90
C ILE A 537 -0.73 -21.19 -9.73
N ILE A 538 -1.05 -22.47 -9.47
CA ILE A 538 -0.58 -23.62 -10.24
C ILE A 538 -1.76 -24.43 -10.81
N LYS A 539 -1.45 -25.30 -11.77
CA LYS A 539 -2.31 -26.37 -12.21
C LYS A 539 -1.87 -27.66 -11.51
N LYS A 540 -2.76 -28.66 -11.44
CA LYS A 540 -2.44 -29.95 -10.88
C LYS A 540 -1.27 -30.60 -11.64
N GLY A 541 -0.23 -31.05 -10.89
CA GLY A 541 0.97 -31.67 -11.45
C GLY A 541 2.11 -30.68 -11.79
N GLU A 542 1.99 -29.40 -11.47
CA GLU A 542 3.14 -28.47 -11.51
C GLU A 542 4.03 -28.65 -10.26
N ASP A 543 5.34 -28.42 -10.43
CA ASP A 543 6.35 -28.66 -9.39
C ASP A 543 6.22 -27.71 -8.19
N ILE A 544 6.39 -28.30 -7.01
CA ILE A 544 6.47 -27.61 -5.72
C ILE A 544 7.86 -27.88 -5.13
N ILE A 545 8.53 -26.84 -4.68
CA ILE A 545 9.82 -26.98 -4.02
C ILE A 545 9.63 -26.99 -2.50
N ASN A 546 10.14 -28.05 -1.85
CA ASN A 546 10.22 -28.13 -0.40
C ASN A 546 11.41 -27.33 0.12
N GLY A 547 11.26 -26.67 1.27
CA GLY A 547 12.33 -25.92 1.92
C GLY A 547 13.58 -26.75 2.24
N LYS A 548 13.47 -28.09 2.38
CA LYS A 548 14.63 -28.99 2.51
C LYS A 548 15.47 -28.95 1.24
N ILE A 549 14.85 -29.13 0.08
CA ILE A 549 15.51 -29.08 -1.24
C ILE A 549 16.11 -27.70 -1.45
N LEU A 550 15.39 -26.64 -1.10
CA LEU A 550 15.86 -25.27 -1.22
C LEU A 550 17.17 -25.02 -0.46
N ARG A 551 17.34 -25.63 0.72
CA ARG A 551 18.57 -25.48 1.52
C ARG A 551 19.74 -26.36 1.05
N GLU A 552 19.45 -27.47 0.38
CA GLU A 552 20.45 -28.36 -0.21
C GLU A 552 21.05 -27.80 -1.52
N TYR A 553 20.32 -26.96 -2.26
CA TYR A 553 20.75 -26.41 -3.54
C TYR A 553 21.59 -25.14 -3.37
N THR A 554 22.59 -24.99 -4.25
CA THR A 554 23.35 -23.72 -4.35
C THR A 554 22.52 -22.61 -4.99
N ASP A 555 22.96 -21.35 -4.90
CA ASP A 555 22.25 -20.22 -5.51
C ASP A 555 22.19 -20.37 -7.03
N GLU A 556 23.24 -20.89 -7.68
CA GLU A 556 23.31 -21.12 -9.12
C GLU A 556 22.25 -22.17 -9.55
N GLN A 557 22.14 -23.27 -8.83
CA GLN A 557 21.15 -24.31 -9.10
C GLN A 557 19.72 -23.79 -8.91
N LEU A 558 19.51 -22.94 -7.90
CA LEU A 558 18.21 -22.32 -7.67
C LEU A 558 17.82 -21.34 -8.78
N LEU A 559 18.77 -20.55 -9.30
CA LEU A 559 18.53 -19.60 -10.39
C LEU A 559 18.02 -20.28 -11.66
N GLU A 560 18.36 -21.56 -11.90
CA GLU A 560 17.89 -22.32 -13.06
C GLU A 560 16.43 -22.79 -12.91
N ILE A 561 15.99 -23.10 -11.69
CA ILE A 561 14.67 -23.68 -11.43
C ILE A 561 13.61 -22.64 -11.04
N LEU A 562 14.03 -21.53 -10.39
CA LEU A 562 13.15 -20.45 -9.94
C LEU A 562 12.21 -19.89 -11.03
N PRO A 563 12.62 -19.71 -12.31
CA PRO A 563 11.72 -19.21 -13.34
C PRO A 563 10.47 -20.08 -13.57
N LYS A 564 10.56 -21.37 -13.28
CA LYS A 564 9.48 -22.36 -13.46
C LYS A 564 8.70 -22.61 -12.18
N THR A 565 9.30 -22.37 -11.01
CA THR A 565 8.71 -22.66 -9.70
C THR A 565 7.74 -21.56 -9.29
N LYS A 566 6.56 -21.96 -8.80
CA LYS A 566 5.52 -21.03 -8.34
C LYS A 566 5.12 -21.26 -6.88
N VAL A 567 5.52 -22.38 -6.29
CA VAL A 567 5.15 -22.75 -4.90
C VAL A 567 6.36 -23.27 -4.15
N PHE A 568 6.59 -22.70 -2.97
CA PHE A 568 7.60 -23.12 -2.01
C PHE A 568 6.90 -23.49 -0.70
N ALA A 569 7.08 -24.73 -0.25
CA ALA A 569 6.47 -25.28 0.96
C ALA A 569 7.52 -25.54 2.04
N ARG A 570 7.13 -25.55 3.33
CA ARG A 570 8.03 -25.78 4.49
C ARG A 570 9.24 -24.83 4.50
N THR A 571 9.02 -23.56 4.15
CA THR A 571 10.05 -22.54 4.15
C THR A 571 10.23 -21.91 5.53
N TYR A 572 11.46 -21.56 5.86
CA TYR A 572 11.82 -20.73 7.02
C TYR A 572 11.94 -19.24 6.62
N PRO A 573 12.04 -18.30 7.56
CA PRO A 573 12.20 -16.88 7.27
C PRO A 573 13.41 -16.57 6.37
N GLU A 574 14.52 -17.23 6.60
CA GLU A 574 15.76 -17.10 5.81
C GLU A 574 15.57 -17.60 4.37
N ASP A 575 14.78 -18.67 4.18
CA ASP A 575 14.44 -19.19 2.86
C ASP A 575 13.63 -18.16 2.07
N LYS A 576 12.63 -17.49 2.71
CA LYS A 576 11.84 -16.43 2.09
C LYS A 576 12.73 -15.28 1.60
N TYR A 577 13.64 -14.81 2.44
CA TYR A 577 14.62 -13.79 2.08
C TYR A 577 15.49 -14.21 0.90
N ARG A 578 16.03 -15.45 0.92
CA ARG A 578 16.89 -15.99 -0.14
C ARG A 578 16.17 -16.08 -1.47
N ILE A 579 14.93 -16.57 -1.49
CA ILE A 579 14.09 -16.66 -2.70
C ILE A 579 13.89 -15.27 -3.31
N VAL A 580 13.53 -14.27 -2.50
CA VAL A 580 13.32 -12.89 -2.96
C VAL A 580 14.59 -12.34 -3.60
N LYS A 581 15.73 -12.48 -2.93
CA LYS A 581 17.04 -12.02 -3.43
C LYS A 581 17.41 -12.67 -4.77
N LEU A 582 17.16 -13.96 -4.93
CA LEU A 582 17.44 -14.68 -6.16
C LEU A 582 16.51 -14.25 -7.32
N TYR A 583 15.22 -13.99 -7.05
CA TYR A 583 14.34 -13.41 -8.08
C TYR A 583 14.81 -12.02 -8.50
N GLN A 584 15.30 -11.20 -7.59
CA GLN A 584 15.90 -9.90 -7.90
C GLN A 584 17.14 -10.03 -8.79
N GLN A 585 17.98 -11.04 -8.55
CA GLN A 585 19.14 -11.34 -9.41
C GLN A 585 18.72 -11.76 -10.83
N LEU A 586 17.55 -12.39 -10.99
CA LEU A 586 16.95 -12.69 -12.29
C LEU A 586 16.36 -11.46 -12.99
N GLY A 587 16.44 -10.28 -12.36
CA GLY A 587 15.91 -9.02 -12.89
C GLY A 587 14.42 -8.84 -12.67
N GLU A 588 13.81 -9.62 -11.78
CA GLU A 588 12.41 -9.42 -11.39
C GLU A 588 12.29 -8.28 -10.37
N ILE A 589 11.23 -7.48 -10.49
CA ILE A 589 10.85 -6.46 -9.50
C ILE A 589 9.81 -7.10 -8.61
N VAL A 590 10.19 -7.35 -7.35
CA VAL A 590 9.45 -8.24 -6.45
C VAL A 590 8.63 -7.46 -5.44
N ALA A 591 7.33 -7.79 -5.35
CA ALA A 591 6.53 -7.48 -4.18
C ALA A 591 6.47 -8.70 -3.26
N VAL A 592 6.58 -8.48 -1.95
CA VAL A 592 6.41 -9.53 -0.93
C VAL A 592 5.23 -9.17 -0.04
N THR A 593 4.32 -10.13 0.21
CA THR A 593 3.29 -9.96 1.23
C THR A 593 3.62 -10.81 2.46
N GLY A 594 3.33 -10.28 3.65
CA GLY A 594 3.52 -11.01 4.90
C GLY A 594 2.78 -10.34 6.05
N ASP A 595 2.54 -11.08 7.13
CA ASP A 595 1.85 -10.61 8.33
C ASP A 595 2.67 -10.81 9.62
N GLY A 596 3.68 -11.68 9.59
CA GLY A 596 4.46 -12.06 10.75
C GLY A 596 5.85 -11.41 10.88
N VAL A 597 6.44 -11.63 12.03
CA VAL A 597 7.87 -11.31 12.29
C VAL A 597 8.76 -12.08 11.32
N ASN A 598 8.34 -13.30 10.97
CA ASN A 598 9.03 -14.19 10.04
C ASN A 598 9.16 -13.64 8.62
N ASP A 599 8.33 -12.69 8.26
CA ASP A 599 8.33 -12.07 6.92
C ASP A 599 9.17 -10.79 6.86
N ALA A 600 9.56 -10.24 8.01
CA ALA A 600 10.19 -8.91 8.10
C ALA A 600 11.45 -8.80 7.21
N LEU A 601 12.31 -9.81 7.18
CA LEU A 601 13.50 -9.82 6.33
C LEU A 601 13.14 -9.78 4.84
N ALA A 602 12.16 -10.58 4.41
CA ALA A 602 11.70 -10.62 3.03
C ALA A 602 10.96 -9.33 2.64
N LEU A 603 10.11 -8.77 3.53
CA LEU A 603 9.42 -7.49 3.35
C LEU A 603 10.41 -6.33 3.16
N LYS A 604 11.51 -6.33 3.93
CA LYS A 604 12.56 -5.30 3.83
C LYS A 604 13.39 -5.45 2.56
N GLN A 605 13.67 -6.69 2.14
CA GLN A 605 14.48 -6.98 0.95
C GLN A 605 13.76 -6.64 -0.34
N ALA A 606 12.45 -6.87 -0.42
CA ALA A 606 11.65 -6.63 -1.61
C ALA A 606 11.62 -5.15 -2.01
N GLU A 607 11.48 -4.88 -3.32
CA GLU A 607 11.23 -3.52 -3.81
C GLU A 607 9.92 -2.96 -3.24
N VAL A 608 8.90 -3.83 -3.04
CA VAL A 608 7.66 -3.45 -2.38
C VAL A 608 7.29 -4.48 -1.31
N GLY A 609 7.63 -4.20 -0.05
CA GLY A 609 7.09 -4.95 1.08
C GLY A 609 5.66 -4.53 1.37
N VAL A 610 4.75 -5.49 1.50
CA VAL A 610 3.31 -5.29 1.75
C VAL A 610 2.90 -6.02 3.01
N ALA A 611 2.50 -5.29 4.05
CA ALA A 611 2.01 -5.87 5.29
C ALA A 611 0.48 -5.92 5.33
N MET A 612 -0.04 -6.91 6.05
CA MET A 612 -1.46 -7.00 6.37
C MET A 612 -1.82 -6.00 7.48
N GLY A 613 -2.97 -5.37 7.38
CA GLY A 613 -3.38 -4.30 8.29
C GLY A 613 -4.02 -4.80 9.57
N LYS A 614 -4.84 -5.86 9.48
CA LYS A 614 -5.55 -6.46 10.62
C LYS A 614 -4.69 -7.53 11.30
N THR A 615 -4.25 -8.54 10.55
CA THR A 615 -3.47 -9.67 11.08
C THR A 615 -1.99 -9.37 11.22
N GLY A 616 -1.48 -8.36 10.50
CA GLY A 616 -0.06 -8.03 10.50
C GLY A 616 0.45 -7.54 11.84
N THR A 617 1.59 -8.11 12.28
CA THR A 617 2.31 -7.62 13.46
C THR A 617 2.87 -6.21 13.22
N ASP A 618 3.14 -5.48 14.28
CA ASP A 618 3.72 -4.12 14.18
C ASP A 618 5.07 -4.14 13.47
N VAL A 619 5.85 -5.21 13.63
CA VAL A 619 7.12 -5.42 12.93
C VAL A 619 6.92 -5.49 11.42
N ALA A 620 5.97 -6.30 10.97
CA ALA A 620 5.63 -6.42 9.55
C ALA A 620 5.16 -5.07 8.99
N LYS A 621 4.26 -4.38 9.71
CA LYS A 621 3.75 -3.05 9.32
C LYS A 621 4.84 -1.99 9.27
N ASP A 622 5.77 -1.98 10.23
CA ASP A 622 6.85 -1.00 10.28
C ASP A 622 7.90 -1.23 9.20
N THR A 623 8.16 -2.47 8.86
CA THR A 623 9.12 -2.86 7.82
C THR A 623 8.57 -2.62 6.42
N ALA A 624 7.27 -2.80 6.23
CA ALA A 624 6.62 -2.73 4.93
C ALA A 624 6.60 -1.31 4.33
N HIS A 625 6.54 -1.27 3.00
CA HIS A 625 6.35 -0.06 2.21
C HIS A 625 4.86 0.32 2.10
N ILE A 626 3.99 -0.67 2.13
CA ILE A 626 2.53 -0.56 1.94
C ILE A 626 1.82 -1.43 2.97
N ILE A 627 0.64 -0.98 3.43
CA ILE A 627 -0.24 -1.75 4.31
C ILE A 627 -1.59 -1.92 3.63
N ILE A 628 -2.07 -3.16 3.54
CA ILE A 628 -3.40 -3.50 3.04
C ILE A 628 -4.35 -3.65 4.24
N THR A 629 -5.27 -2.69 4.42
CA THR A 629 -6.06 -2.59 5.66
C THR A 629 -7.15 -3.64 5.82
N ASP A 630 -7.49 -4.37 4.77
CA ASP A 630 -8.49 -5.46 4.77
C ASP A 630 -7.88 -6.85 4.63
N ASP A 631 -6.55 -6.93 4.61
CA ASP A 631 -5.76 -8.17 4.48
C ASP A 631 -6.10 -8.98 3.21
N ASN A 632 -6.55 -8.31 2.14
CA ASN A 632 -7.03 -8.97 0.94
C ASN A 632 -6.04 -8.84 -0.22
N PHE A 633 -5.61 -9.97 -0.76
CA PHE A 633 -4.72 -10.03 -1.93
C PHE A 633 -5.32 -9.29 -3.16
N ALA A 634 -6.65 -9.27 -3.31
CA ALA A 634 -7.30 -8.55 -4.39
C ALA A 634 -7.06 -7.03 -4.30
N THR A 635 -7.03 -6.49 -3.08
CA THR A 635 -6.70 -5.08 -2.83
C THR A 635 -5.26 -4.75 -3.24
N LEU A 636 -4.30 -5.67 -3.08
CA LEU A 636 -2.94 -5.49 -3.60
C LEU A 636 -2.93 -5.37 -5.12
N VAL A 637 -3.68 -6.23 -5.84
CA VAL A 637 -3.75 -6.16 -7.31
C VAL A 637 -4.41 -4.86 -7.78
N GLU A 638 -5.43 -4.37 -7.06
CA GLU A 638 -6.00 -3.04 -7.32
C GLU A 638 -5.01 -1.90 -7.04
N ALA A 639 -4.20 -2.03 -5.99
CA ALA A 639 -3.17 -1.05 -5.67
C ALA A 639 -2.10 -0.98 -6.78
N ILE A 640 -1.73 -2.11 -7.38
CA ILE A 640 -0.83 -2.14 -8.55
C ILE A 640 -1.45 -1.41 -9.75
N GLU A 641 -2.74 -1.61 -10.02
CA GLU A 641 -3.45 -0.87 -11.06
C GLU A 641 -3.44 0.65 -10.80
N GLN A 642 -3.67 1.07 -9.55
CA GLN A 642 -3.58 2.48 -9.19
C GLN A 642 -2.14 3.02 -9.34
N GLY A 643 -1.12 2.26 -8.92
CA GLY A 643 0.28 2.64 -9.10
C GLY A 643 0.63 2.89 -10.58
N ARG A 644 0.17 2.00 -11.48
CA ARG A 644 0.33 2.17 -12.94
C ARG A 644 -0.35 3.45 -13.46
N ASN A 645 -1.57 3.73 -13.01
CA ASN A 645 -2.29 4.95 -13.40
C ASN A 645 -1.61 6.22 -12.87
N ILE A 646 -1.18 6.23 -11.61
CA ILE A 646 -0.44 7.37 -11.02
C ILE A 646 0.82 7.66 -11.84
N PHE A 647 1.56 6.62 -12.23
CA PHE A 647 2.73 6.80 -13.07
C PHE A 647 2.39 7.41 -14.45
N VAL A 648 1.28 6.98 -15.09
CA VAL A 648 0.82 7.58 -16.35
C VAL A 648 0.46 9.05 -16.16
N HIS A 649 -0.19 9.43 -15.06
CA HIS A 649 -0.50 10.83 -14.77
C HIS A 649 0.77 11.67 -14.60
N ILE A 650 1.77 11.13 -13.89
CA ILE A 650 3.10 11.75 -13.77
C ILE A 650 3.74 11.93 -15.14
N LYS A 651 3.80 10.88 -15.94
CA LYS A 651 4.36 10.89 -17.28
C LYS A 651 3.66 11.92 -18.18
N ASN A 652 2.33 12.00 -18.09
CA ASN A 652 1.54 12.96 -18.84
C ASN A 652 1.81 14.41 -18.42
N ALA A 653 1.96 14.67 -17.14
CA ALA A 653 2.33 16.01 -16.66
C ALA A 653 3.71 16.43 -17.15
N ILE A 654 4.70 15.53 -17.09
CA ILE A 654 6.04 15.77 -17.64
C ILE A 654 5.99 16.04 -19.14
N LYS A 655 5.24 15.23 -19.90
CA LYS A 655 5.08 15.42 -21.35
C LYS A 655 4.46 16.76 -21.68
N TYR A 656 3.45 17.18 -20.92
CA TYR A 656 2.77 18.47 -21.09
C TYR A 656 3.74 19.62 -20.89
N LEU A 657 4.37 19.68 -19.71
CA LEU A 657 5.30 20.75 -19.37
C LEU A 657 6.47 20.86 -20.35
N LEU A 658 7.09 19.73 -20.68
CA LEU A 658 8.19 19.71 -21.65
C LEU A 658 7.75 20.08 -23.07
N SER A 659 6.55 19.69 -23.50
CA SER A 659 6.04 20.06 -24.82
C SER A 659 5.83 21.58 -24.94
N CYS A 660 5.34 22.21 -23.88
CA CYS A 660 5.19 23.65 -23.79
C CYS A 660 6.55 24.34 -23.89
N ASN A 661 7.50 23.97 -23.04
CA ASN A 661 8.83 24.60 -22.99
C ASN A 661 9.62 24.40 -24.28
N ILE A 662 9.59 23.20 -24.87
CA ILE A 662 10.26 22.92 -26.15
C ILE A 662 9.64 23.75 -27.28
N GLY A 663 8.31 23.94 -27.29
CA GLY A 663 7.64 24.83 -28.23
C GLY A 663 8.15 26.29 -28.15
N GLU A 664 8.29 26.80 -26.94
CA GLU A 664 8.82 28.14 -26.69
C GLU A 664 10.29 28.26 -27.13
N ILE A 665 11.11 27.28 -26.79
CA ILE A 665 12.53 27.25 -27.19
C ILE A 665 12.68 27.24 -28.73
N ILE A 666 11.95 26.35 -29.42
CA ILE A 666 12.02 26.25 -30.89
C ILE A 666 11.52 27.56 -31.52
N TYR A 667 10.45 28.15 -30.94
CA TYR A 667 9.96 29.43 -31.43
C TYR A 667 11.01 30.55 -31.26
N ILE A 668 11.65 30.70 -30.10
CA ILE A 668 12.66 31.75 -29.85
C ILE A 668 13.85 31.57 -30.80
N LEU A 669 14.32 30.36 -31.02
CA LEU A 669 15.39 30.07 -31.99
C LEU A 669 14.96 30.43 -33.43
N THR A 670 13.72 30.10 -33.82
CA THR A 670 13.15 30.45 -35.11
C THR A 670 13.04 31.98 -35.25
N ALA A 671 12.59 32.66 -34.24
CA ALA A 671 12.48 34.10 -34.21
C ALA A 671 13.83 34.79 -34.38
N LEU A 672 14.89 34.29 -33.79
CA LEU A 672 16.25 34.79 -33.94
C LEU A 672 16.74 34.65 -35.40
N ILE A 673 16.40 33.53 -36.07
CA ILE A 673 16.83 33.30 -37.47
C ILE A 673 16.08 34.20 -38.43
N PHE A 674 14.74 34.29 -38.26
CA PHE A 674 13.85 34.98 -39.23
C PHE A 674 13.46 36.40 -38.85
N ASN A 675 14.03 36.95 -37.77
CA ASN A 675 13.75 38.31 -37.29
C ASN A 675 12.27 38.52 -36.92
N LEU A 676 11.68 37.54 -36.20
CA LEU A 676 10.31 37.59 -35.78
C LEU A 676 10.20 38.22 -34.35
N PRO A 677 9.01 38.73 -33.98
CA PRO A 677 8.78 39.20 -32.63
C PRO A 677 9.06 38.10 -31.58
N VAL A 678 9.68 38.46 -30.45
CA VAL A 678 9.97 37.51 -29.35
C VAL A 678 9.15 37.93 -28.12
N PRO A 679 8.52 36.97 -27.41
CA PRO A 679 7.86 37.27 -26.15
C PRO A 679 8.87 37.83 -25.13
N THR A 680 8.47 38.80 -24.35
CA THR A 680 9.32 39.34 -23.29
C THR A 680 9.54 38.24 -22.20
N PRO A 681 10.64 38.28 -21.43
CA PRO A 681 10.87 37.34 -20.31
C PRO A 681 9.66 37.26 -19.36
N LEU A 682 8.98 38.39 -19.18
CA LEU A 682 7.79 38.55 -18.40
C LEU A 682 6.60 37.77 -18.96
N GLN A 683 6.37 37.89 -20.25
CA GLN A 683 5.32 37.13 -20.95
C GLN A 683 5.57 35.63 -20.85
N LEU A 684 6.82 35.19 -21.01
CA LEU A 684 7.20 33.78 -20.89
C LEU A 684 7.01 33.24 -19.46
N LEU A 685 7.40 34.05 -18.46
CA LEU A 685 7.16 33.67 -17.06
C LEU A 685 5.67 33.57 -16.75
N TYR A 686 4.83 34.44 -17.28
CA TYR A 686 3.37 34.31 -17.16
C TYR A 686 2.85 33.10 -17.90
N ILE A 687 3.34 32.78 -19.11
CA ILE A 687 2.98 31.56 -19.83
C ILE A 687 3.25 30.35 -18.92
N ASN A 688 4.44 30.25 -18.38
CA ASN A 688 4.81 29.13 -17.50
C ASN A 688 3.89 29.04 -16.27
N ILE A 689 3.60 30.18 -15.61
CA ILE A 689 2.67 30.21 -14.46
C ILE A 689 1.26 29.76 -14.89
N ALA A 690 0.77 30.26 -16.04
CA ALA A 690 -0.58 29.95 -16.54
C ALA A 690 -0.74 28.49 -16.96
N THR A 691 0.33 27.84 -17.46
CA THR A 691 0.31 26.46 -17.97
C THR A 691 0.89 25.44 -17.01
N ASP A 692 1.97 25.77 -16.30
CA ASP A 692 2.64 24.85 -15.37
C ASP A 692 1.93 24.72 -14.02
N GLY A 693 1.06 25.66 -13.70
CA GLY A 693 0.31 25.67 -12.44
C GLY A 693 -0.90 24.73 -12.48
N LEU A 694 -2.07 25.36 -12.46
CA LEU A 694 -3.36 24.64 -12.37
C LEU A 694 -3.62 23.66 -13.54
N PRO A 695 -3.27 24.00 -14.83
CA PRO A 695 -3.44 23.07 -15.94
C PRO A 695 -2.64 21.78 -15.77
N ALA A 696 -1.36 21.85 -15.42
CA ALA A 696 -0.53 20.67 -15.20
C ALA A 696 -1.02 19.81 -14.01
N ILE A 697 -1.45 20.44 -12.90
CA ILE A 697 -2.05 19.76 -11.76
C ILE A 697 -3.33 19.02 -12.15
N SER A 698 -4.13 19.56 -13.09
CA SER A 698 -5.38 18.92 -13.53
C SER A 698 -5.16 17.51 -14.11
N LEU A 699 -3.96 17.22 -14.64
CA LEU A 699 -3.59 15.91 -15.17
C LEU A 699 -3.56 14.81 -14.09
N ALA A 700 -3.47 15.17 -12.80
CA ALA A 700 -3.68 14.21 -11.70
C ALA A 700 -5.11 13.63 -11.68
N PHE A 701 -6.05 14.35 -12.26
CA PHE A 701 -7.47 13.99 -12.31
C PHE A 701 -7.88 13.42 -13.68
N ALA A 702 -6.92 13.19 -14.57
CA ALA A 702 -7.16 12.54 -15.83
C ALA A 702 -7.81 11.15 -15.63
N PRO A 703 -8.63 10.68 -16.59
CA PRO A 703 -9.31 9.41 -16.47
C PRO A 703 -8.33 8.25 -16.43
N ASN A 704 -8.54 7.36 -15.45
CA ASN A 704 -7.77 6.13 -15.34
C ASN A 704 -7.97 5.24 -16.57
N ASP A 705 -6.89 4.64 -17.04
CA ASP A 705 -6.95 3.62 -18.08
C ASP A 705 -7.33 2.28 -17.42
N LYS A 706 -8.55 1.82 -17.67
CA LYS A 706 -9.06 0.54 -17.16
C LYS A 706 -8.31 -0.67 -17.74
N GLU A 707 -7.70 -0.52 -18.90
CA GLU A 707 -6.96 -1.58 -19.57
C GLU A 707 -5.47 -1.57 -19.21
N ILE A 708 -5.02 -0.61 -18.40
CA ILE A 708 -3.60 -0.47 -18.03
C ILE A 708 -3.08 -1.72 -17.31
N ILE A 709 -3.96 -2.40 -16.59
CA ILE A 709 -3.59 -3.64 -15.89
C ILE A 709 -3.27 -4.77 -16.87
N ASN A 710 -3.85 -4.77 -18.06
CA ASN A 710 -3.62 -5.80 -19.07
C ASN A 710 -2.31 -5.57 -19.87
N LYS A 711 -1.68 -4.42 -19.70
CA LYS A 711 -0.37 -4.14 -20.32
C LYS A 711 0.75 -4.81 -19.52
N PRO A 712 1.80 -5.30 -20.18
CA PRO A 712 2.91 -5.91 -19.47
C PRO A 712 3.61 -4.90 -18.54
N PRO A 713 4.27 -5.37 -17.47
CA PRO A 713 5.03 -4.52 -16.59
C PRO A 713 6.12 -3.77 -17.34
N ARG A 714 6.35 -2.54 -16.93
CA ARG A 714 7.38 -1.71 -17.52
C ARG A 714 8.77 -2.17 -17.07
N ARG A 715 9.60 -2.60 -18.00
CA ARG A 715 10.98 -3.04 -17.73
C ARG A 715 11.98 -1.89 -17.61
N SER A 716 11.67 -0.73 -18.22
CA SER A 716 12.54 0.44 -18.16
C SER A 716 12.25 1.30 -16.95
N LEU A 717 13.28 1.68 -16.23
CA LEU A 717 13.22 2.67 -15.15
C LEU A 717 13.19 4.12 -15.66
N ASN A 718 13.20 4.35 -16.97
CA ASN A 718 13.12 5.69 -17.54
C ASN A 718 11.68 6.22 -17.43
N ILE A 719 11.53 7.49 -17.06
CA ILE A 719 10.24 8.15 -16.92
C ILE A 719 9.59 8.33 -18.29
N LEU A 720 10.37 8.79 -19.27
CA LEU A 720 9.99 8.97 -20.66
C LEU A 720 10.65 7.93 -21.53
N ASP A 721 9.94 7.40 -22.51
CA ASP A 721 10.44 6.52 -23.54
C ASP A 721 10.72 7.29 -24.86
N LYS A 722 11.26 6.62 -25.86
CA LYS A 722 11.59 7.25 -27.14
C LYS A 722 10.38 7.88 -27.83
N ILE A 723 9.21 7.25 -27.71
CA ILE A 723 7.96 7.75 -28.29
C ILE A 723 7.53 9.06 -27.63
N ASP A 724 7.73 9.17 -26.31
CA ASP A 724 7.41 10.40 -25.59
C ASP A 724 8.28 11.58 -26.03
N TYR A 725 9.58 11.36 -26.23
CA TYR A 725 10.47 12.39 -26.74
C TYR A 725 10.08 12.83 -28.17
N HIS A 726 9.69 11.90 -29.05
CA HIS A 726 9.18 12.26 -30.37
C HIS A 726 7.90 13.10 -30.25
N TYR A 727 6.98 12.68 -29.39
CA TYR A 727 5.75 13.43 -29.15
C TYR A 727 6.03 14.86 -28.68
N ILE A 728 6.88 15.05 -27.67
CA ILE A 728 7.27 16.34 -27.13
C ILE A 728 7.85 17.24 -28.23
N PHE A 729 8.76 16.71 -29.03
CA PHE A 729 9.40 17.46 -30.10
C PHE A 729 8.43 17.84 -31.22
N ILE A 730 7.54 16.92 -31.62
CA ILE A 730 6.50 17.19 -32.64
C ILE A 730 5.56 18.30 -32.15
N ILE A 731 5.10 18.25 -30.90
CA ILE A 731 4.24 19.28 -30.34
C ILE A 731 4.98 20.64 -30.34
N GLY A 732 6.25 20.66 -29.98
CA GLY A 732 7.07 21.87 -30.03
C GLY A 732 7.15 22.47 -31.43
N ILE A 733 7.37 21.65 -32.45
CA ILE A 733 7.39 22.11 -33.87
C ILE A 733 6.02 22.63 -34.29
N LEU A 734 4.93 21.89 -33.98
CA LEU A 734 3.56 22.30 -34.36
C LEU A 734 3.17 23.61 -33.67
N THR A 735 3.53 23.77 -32.39
CA THR A 735 3.33 25.02 -31.65
C THR A 735 4.07 26.17 -32.32
N THR A 736 5.32 25.96 -32.71
CA THR A 736 6.12 26.98 -33.40
C THR A 736 5.50 27.35 -34.77
N ILE A 737 5.11 26.37 -35.55
CA ILE A 737 4.47 26.62 -36.88
C ILE A 737 3.21 27.47 -36.72
N LEU A 738 2.31 27.10 -35.78
CA LEU A 738 1.08 27.84 -35.53
C LEU A 738 1.38 29.23 -34.93
N ALA A 739 2.37 29.35 -34.06
CA ALA A 739 2.79 30.62 -33.52
C ALA A 739 3.32 31.57 -34.63
N VAL A 740 4.13 31.06 -35.57
CA VAL A 740 4.61 31.86 -36.72
C VAL A 740 3.46 32.21 -37.65
N LEU A 741 2.57 31.29 -37.97
CA LEU A 741 1.40 31.52 -38.80
C LEU A 741 0.45 32.57 -38.19
N SER A 742 0.31 32.63 -36.88
CA SER A 742 -0.53 33.64 -36.19
C SER A 742 -0.03 35.08 -36.44
N LEU A 743 1.25 35.27 -36.71
CA LEU A 743 1.82 36.60 -36.99
C LEU A 743 1.33 37.17 -38.37
N PHE A 744 0.84 36.31 -39.28
CA PHE A 744 0.18 36.79 -40.50
C PHE A 744 -1.21 37.42 -40.24
N ILE A 745 -1.86 37.11 -39.11
CA ILE A 745 -3.11 37.75 -38.68
C ILE A 745 -2.80 39.20 -38.29
N LYS A 746 -1.84 39.38 -37.37
CA LYS A 746 -1.28 40.64 -36.97
C LYS A 746 0.13 40.43 -36.48
N ASN A 747 1.13 41.05 -37.06
CA ASN A 747 2.51 40.99 -36.61
C ASN A 747 2.71 41.76 -35.30
N SER A 748 2.49 41.09 -34.19
CA SER A 748 2.53 41.68 -32.86
C SER A 748 2.92 40.66 -31.80
N THR A 749 3.75 41.07 -30.83
CA THR A 749 4.10 40.22 -29.67
C THR A 749 2.86 39.84 -28.86
N THR A 750 1.82 40.67 -28.83
CA THR A 750 0.56 40.39 -28.15
C THR A 750 -0.19 39.21 -28.80
N VAL A 751 -0.25 39.16 -30.14
CA VAL A 751 -0.87 38.04 -30.86
C VAL A 751 -0.11 36.77 -30.61
N LEU A 752 1.21 36.82 -30.70
CA LEU A 752 2.08 35.70 -30.42
C LEU A 752 1.87 35.14 -29.00
N PHE A 753 1.94 36.02 -28.00
CA PHE A 753 1.75 35.74 -26.60
C PHE A 753 0.41 35.02 -26.32
N SER A 754 -0.69 35.59 -26.89
CA SER A 754 -2.03 35.00 -26.76
C SER A 754 -2.10 33.64 -27.45
N THR A 755 -1.51 33.50 -28.65
CA THR A 755 -1.53 32.27 -29.41
C THR A 755 -0.83 31.13 -28.69
N ILE A 756 0.37 31.37 -28.12
CA ILE A 756 1.12 30.33 -27.38
C ILE A 756 0.28 29.80 -26.20
N ILE A 757 -0.32 30.73 -25.42
CA ILE A 757 -1.16 30.33 -24.28
C ILE A 757 -2.32 29.45 -24.71
N PHE A 758 -3.05 29.84 -25.76
CA PHE A 758 -4.22 29.10 -26.20
C PHE A 758 -3.82 27.73 -26.80
N ILE A 759 -2.72 27.65 -27.56
CA ILE A 759 -2.19 26.37 -28.07
C ILE A 759 -1.92 25.41 -26.92
N GLN A 760 -1.23 25.86 -25.86
CA GLN A 760 -0.89 25.03 -24.73
C GLN A 760 -2.14 24.49 -24.00
N GLN A 761 -3.22 25.29 -23.91
CA GLN A 761 -4.49 24.79 -23.36
C GLN A 761 -5.12 23.69 -24.23
N PHE A 762 -5.04 23.80 -25.55
CA PHE A 762 -5.54 22.75 -26.43
C PHE A 762 -4.67 21.48 -26.42
N VAL A 763 -3.36 21.62 -26.24
CA VAL A 763 -2.45 20.47 -25.98
C VAL A 763 -2.83 19.74 -24.68
N LEU A 764 -3.25 20.48 -23.65
CA LEU A 764 -3.74 19.91 -22.39
C LEU A 764 -4.91 18.91 -22.61
N ILE A 765 -5.85 19.23 -23.50
CA ILE A 765 -6.98 18.36 -23.83
C ILE A 765 -6.50 17.00 -24.36
N ASP A 766 -5.57 17.01 -25.30
CA ASP A 766 -5.06 15.76 -25.89
C ASP A 766 -4.35 14.88 -24.87
N ILE A 767 -3.54 15.48 -24.01
CA ILE A 767 -2.81 14.77 -22.97
C ILE A 767 -3.75 14.30 -21.83
N PHE A 768 -4.72 15.13 -21.42
CA PHE A 768 -5.72 14.77 -20.39
C PHE A 768 -6.53 13.53 -20.80
N LEU A 769 -6.92 13.46 -22.06
CA LEU A 769 -7.62 12.30 -22.60
C LEU A 769 -6.70 11.09 -22.81
N SER A 770 -5.40 11.21 -22.54
CA SER A 770 -4.41 10.13 -22.74
C SER A 770 -4.53 9.52 -24.15
N HIS A 771 -4.61 10.39 -25.15
CA HIS A 771 -4.71 10.01 -26.57
C HIS A 771 -6.05 9.38 -27.03
N ARG A 772 -7.08 9.38 -26.21
CA ARG A 772 -8.43 8.93 -26.60
C ARG A 772 -9.10 9.93 -27.54
N HIS A 773 -10.00 9.44 -28.40
CA HIS A 773 -10.77 10.32 -29.27
C HIS A 773 -11.68 11.25 -28.45
N ILE A 774 -11.72 12.55 -28.80
CA ILE A 774 -12.47 13.57 -28.05
C ILE A 774 -13.97 13.30 -28.11
N ILE A 775 -14.53 13.08 -29.30
CA ILE A 775 -15.97 12.96 -29.54
C ILE A 775 -16.61 11.89 -28.63
N PRO A 776 -16.17 10.61 -28.67
CA PRO A 776 -16.76 9.58 -27.81
C PRO A 776 -16.46 9.75 -26.32
N ASN A 777 -15.42 10.51 -25.98
CA ASN A 777 -14.95 10.69 -24.60
C ASN A 777 -15.20 12.09 -24.03
N PHE A 778 -16.01 12.91 -24.68
CA PHE A 778 -16.29 14.28 -24.26
C PHE A 778 -16.77 14.38 -22.80
N LYS A 779 -17.52 13.39 -22.32
CA LYS A 779 -17.96 13.33 -20.90
C LYS A 779 -16.78 13.33 -19.89
N LEU A 780 -15.61 12.86 -20.29
CA LEU A 780 -14.42 12.86 -19.43
C LEU A 780 -13.86 14.27 -19.22
N LEU A 781 -14.10 15.20 -20.14
CA LEU A 781 -13.72 16.60 -20.04
C LEU A 781 -14.64 17.39 -19.07
N ILE A 782 -15.78 16.81 -18.68
CA ILE A 782 -16.71 17.44 -17.72
C ILE A 782 -16.19 17.23 -16.27
N ASN A 783 -14.92 17.08 -16.07
CA ASN A 783 -14.31 17.07 -14.74
C ASN A 783 -14.19 18.53 -14.24
N PRO A 784 -14.76 18.88 -13.06
CA PRO A 784 -14.74 20.25 -12.56
C PRO A 784 -13.34 20.85 -12.45
N ILE A 785 -12.39 20.04 -11.99
CA ILE A 785 -10.99 20.49 -11.81
C ILE A 785 -10.33 20.75 -13.18
N PHE A 786 -10.61 19.89 -14.16
CA PHE A 786 -10.14 20.09 -15.53
C PHE A 786 -10.76 21.35 -16.14
N ILE A 787 -12.08 21.55 -16.00
CA ILE A 787 -12.78 22.71 -16.54
C ILE A 787 -12.20 24.01 -15.96
N VAL A 788 -12.03 24.06 -14.64
CA VAL A 788 -11.42 25.24 -13.97
C VAL A 788 -10.01 25.47 -14.48
N ALA A 789 -9.18 24.43 -14.56
CA ALA A 789 -7.82 24.51 -15.03
C ALA A 789 -7.72 24.94 -16.51
N PHE A 790 -8.58 24.37 -17.35
CA PHE A 790 -8.64 24.70 -18.78
C PHE A 790 -9.11 26.13 -19.03
N LEU A 791 -10.14 26.57 -18.33
CA LEU A 791 -10.70 27.94 -18.50
C LEU A 791 -9.89 29.03 -17.79
N PHE A 792 -9.07 28.69 -16.82
CA PHE A 792 -8.28 29.63 -16.05
C PHE A 792 -7.50 30.63 -16.92
N PRO A 793 -6.68 30.22 -17.91
CA PRO A 793 -6.01 31.17 -18.78
C PRO A 793 -6.96 32.00 -19.65
N PHE A 794 -8.09 31.42 -20.12
CA PHE A 794 -9.07 32.15 -20.92
C PHE A 794 -9.78 33.26 -20.14
N VAL A 795 -9.84 33.16 -18.82
CA VAL A 795 -10.43 34.21 -17.95
C VAL A 795 -9.38 35.26 -17.53
N ILE A 796 -8.17 34.81 -17.19
CA ILE A 796 -7.13 35.70 -16.67
C ILE A 796 -6.42 36.49 -17.80
N HIS A 797 -6.17 35.84 -18.94
CA HIS A 797 -5.47 36.46 -20.06
C HIS A 797 -6.17 37.74 -20.60
N PRO A 798 -7.51 37.78 -20.78
CA PRO A 798 -8.20 38.99 -21.14
C PRO A 798 -7.95 40.15 -20.16
N LEU A 799 -7.76 39.92 -18.88
CA LEU A 799 -7.42 40.97 -17.93
C LEU A 799 -6.08 41.61 -18.29
N ILE A 800 -5.10 40.83 -18.75
CA ILE A 800 -3.80 41.34 -19.20
C ILE A 800 -3.94 42.14 -20.51
N LEU A 801 -4.86 41.74 -21.38
CA LEU A 801 -5.04 42.42 -22.66
C LEU A 801 -5.82 43.74 -22.56
N TYR A 802 -6.73 43.86 -21.59
CA TYR A 802 -7.65 45.04 -21.53
C TYR A 802 -7.46 45.95 -20.32
N ASN A 803 -6.69 45.51 -19.30
CA ASN A 803 -6.39 46.39 -18.18
C ASN A 803 -5.17 47.29 -18.50
N PRO A 804 -5.29 48.65 -18.47
CA PRO A 804 -4.20 49.59 -18.85
C PRO A 804 -2.91 49.38 -18.04
N ILE A 805 -3.02 49.05 -16.74
CA ILE A 805 -1.86 48.81 -15.88
C ILE A 805 -1.14 47.54 -16.32
N LEU A 806 -1.89 46.46 -16.54
CA LEU A 806 -1.31 45.18 -16.96
C LEU A 806 -0.77 45.23 -18.39
N GLN A 807 -1.36 46.04 -19.28
CA GLN A 807 -0.83 46.28 -20.62
C GLN A 807 0.58 46.89 -20.57
N GLN A 808 0.80 47.88 -19.69
CA GLN A 808 2.11 48.46 -19.51
C GLN A 808 3.12 47.46 -18.97
N VAL A 809 2.71 46.66 -18.00
CA VAL A 809 3.53 45.64 -17.37
C VAL A 809 3.96 44.56 -18.39
N PHE A 810 3.00 44.02 -19.10
CA PHE A 810 3.23 42.87 -20.04
C PHE A 810 3.60 43.37 -21.45
N LYS A 811 3.71 44.67 -21.69
CA LYS A 811 3.96 45.26 -22.99
C LYS A 811 2.97 44.73 -24.06
N THR A 812 1.67 44.64 -23.68
CA THR A 812 0.59 44.15 -24.57
C THR A 812 -0.24 45.31 -25.11
N GLN A 813 -0.93 45.02 -26.21
CA GLN A 813 -1.89 45.92 -26.82
C GLN A 813 -3.27 45.29 -26.81
N PRO A 814 -4.36 46.05 -26.65
CA PRO A 814 -5.70 45.47 -26.72
C PRO A 814 -5.95 44.89 -28.12
N LEU A 815 -6.53 43.72 -28.14
CA LEU A 815 -6.94 43.00 -29.35
C LEU A 815 -8.46 43.14 -29.53
N ASN A 816 -8.92 43.33 -30.78
CA ASN A 816 -10.34 43.27 -31.08
C ASN A 816 -10.87 41.84 -30.75
N PHE A 817 -12.10 41.75 -30.28
CA PHE A 817 -12.74 40.48 -29.93
C PHE A 817 -12.71 39.49 -31.10
N ASP A 818 -12.88 39.95 -32.34
CA ASP A 818 -12.81 39.12 -33.54
C ASP A 818 -11.45 38.47 -33.69
N ILE A 819 -10.36 39.23 -33.47
CA ILE A 819 -8.99 38.67 -33.49
C ILE A 819 -8.81 37.64 -32.40
N LEU A 820 -9.31 37.92 -31.18
CA LEU A 820 -9.22 36.99 -30.07
C LEU A 820 -9.93 35.68 -30.37
N PHE A 821 -11.14 35.72 -30.92
CA PHE A 821 -11.89 34.53 -31.37
C PHE A 821 -11.16 33.77 -32.49
N ILE A 822 -10.60 34.47 -33.45
CA ILE A 822 -9.81 33.87 -34.52
C ILE A 822 -8.58 33.14 -33.93
N LEU A 823 -7.87 33.78 -32.96
CA LEU A 823 -6.70 33.15 -32.33
C LEU A 823 -7.08 31.90 -31.52
N ILE A 824 -8.19 31.93 -30.80
CA ILE A 824 -8.67 30.74 -30.06
C ILE A 824 -9.02 29.62 -31.05
N PHE A 825 -9.79 29.93 -32.10
CA PHE A 825 -10.13 28.93 -33.12
C PHE A 825 -8.89 28.40 -33.83
N PHE A 826 -7.99 29.28 -34.24
CA PHE A 826 -6.73 28.92 -34.90
C PHE A 826 -5.85 28.04 -34.02
N SER A 827 -5.71 28.38 -32.74
CA SER A 827 -4.96 27.59 -31.77
C SER A 827 -5.56 26.20 -31.55
N SER A 828 -6.89 26.06 -31.67
CA SER A 828 -7.54 24.75 -31.55
C SER A 828 -7.16 23.78 -32.67
N LEU A 829 -6.66 24.27 -33.81
CA LEU A 829 -6.19 23.43 -34.91
C LEU A 829 -5.02 22.53 -34.51
N ILE A 830 -4.29 22.88 -33.43
CA ILE A 830 -3.23 22.03 -32.89
C ILE A 830 -3.72 20.63 -32.59
N ILE A 831 -4.97 20.47 -32.12
CA ILE A 831 -5.56 19.15 -31.83
C ILE A 831 -5.65 18.30 -33.10
N ILE A 832 -6.08 18.91 -34.21
CA ILE A 832 -6.20 18.21 -35.51
C ILE A 832 -4.81 17.85 -36.01
N ALA A 833 -3.86 18.79 -35.93
CA ALA A 833 -2.47 18.57 -36.34
C ALA A 833 -1.81 17.42 -35.53
N ILE A 834 -1.96 17.42 -34.21
CA ILE A 834 -1.46 16.34 -33.34
C ILE A 834 -2.03 14.99 -33.77
N ARG A 835 -3.31 14.91 -34.06
CA ARG A 835 -3.97 13.66 -34.44
C ARG A 835 -3.55 13.18 -35.81
N GLY A 836 -3.49 14.08 -36.78
CA GLY A 836 -3.01 13.75 -38.11
C GLY A 836 -1.58 13.20 -38.08
N VAL A 837 -0.70 13.80 -37.27
CA VAL A 837 0.68 13.31 -37.13
C VAL A 837 0.71 11.96 -36.37
N LYS A 838 -0.10 11.75 -35.35
CA LYS A 838 -0.17 10.47 -34.65
C LYS A 838 -0.65 9.34 -35.55
N GLU A 839 -1.69 9.58 -36.37
CA GLU A 839 -2.20 8.59 -37.32
C GLU A 839 -1.16 8.29 -38.41
N PHE A 840 -0.48 9.31 -38.90
CA PHE A 840 0.57 9.15 -39.90
C PHE A 840 1.77 8.34 -39.38
N LEU A 841 2.19 8.61 -38.14
CA LEU A 841 3.33 7.93 -37.51
C LEU A 841 2.94 6.61 -36.82
N ARG A 842 1.65 6.25 -36.80
CA ARG A 842 1.10 5.08 -36.07
C ARG A 842 1.52 5.07 -34.59
N MET A 843 1.52 6.26 -33.95
CA MET A 843 1.89 6.47 -32.56
C MET A 843 0.69 6.25 -31.61
#